data_ec5e001a700e098f66f9dcabf1ab0682
#
_entry.id   ec5e001a700e098f66f9dcabf1ab0682
#
_cell.length_a   1.000
_cell.length_b   1.000
_cell.length_c   1.000
_cell.angle_alpha   90.00
_cell.angle_beta   90.00
_cell.angle_gamma   90.00
#
_symmetry.space_group_name_H-M   'P 1'
#
loop_
_entity.id
_entity.type
_entity.pdbx_description
1 polymer ?
#
loop_
_entity_poly.entity_id
_entity_poly.type
_entity_poly.pdbx_seq_one_letter_code
_entity_poly.pdbx_strand_id
1 'polypeptide(L)'
;MKPLRVLVVGWTATTGGIEHFLMAYCGKMNRERVQFDFLCRFSPIACQKEAEKIGKIYTITRRSSDIMRYYREINDFFREHGHEYDIIWDNECMFNDMTPLKKAAEVGIPVRIAHCHNPQNMDKSVIGHVQGFLHRVNHHSLSRYANVLWACSMESAKWACPAMDLPCEVIPNAIDAQMFRFSEQVRREVREQYGLEDCLVVGHVGRLQYQKNQTFLLDAFRHLHEREEKARLVLVGDGPDLTELEAKAVTLGIEREVLFLGNRDDVNRLLQAFDLFVMPSHFEGFGMAALEAQAAGLPCLLSASVPKETKLTRNVEFIPAEDPAIWAEHMLNMLERHEIRRDEAQTIADAGYDIGTAAQRLEDKLIALTERKRFQRRFLMTPKTSASGVPALNKARADIEQIAAEMGYAPFVLHAPDSANGSAWQAIQVGAKTLGDWVRAFYRMRQGDLLLVQYPYFPVKGYGVARLALHLLRWKGVKTAALVHDLDSLRRIGGSAARGSDQLLLPGFEALIVHSQRMESYLRTVGVTCPMIQMEAFDCLSEGEIPVREKSRMVAIAGNLAADKSGYLKDIGKVPLEWQLYGTNWTGSGSTRIEYHGEIAPEKLPETISGAFGIVWDGDSLDGLTGLYGAYALLNSPHKLSTYLAGGLPVIVAKNAAAADFVAREQVGVVLNSLRELQELIRTMPEEDYQRYAANARRVGAQLRAGENTKRALRKLEEVE
;
A
#
# COMPACT_ATOMS: atom_id res chain seq x y z
N MET A 1 2.97 -18.31 -25.36
CA MET A 1 2.00 -18.54 -24.26
C MET A 1 0.61 -18.19 -24.79
N LYS A 2 -0.45 -18.85 -24.30
CA LYS A 2 -1.83 -18.44 -24.65
C LYS A 2 -2.08 -17.04 -24.05
N PRO A 3 -2.67 -16.10 -24.81
CA PRO A 3 -2.96 -14.79 -24.27
C PRO A 3 -3.94 -14.88 -23.09
N LEU A 4 -3.76 -13.99 -22.12
CA LEU A 4 -4.62 -13.85 -20.95
C LEU A 4 -6.00 -13.33 -21.37
N ARG A 5 -7.07 -13.97 -20.94
CA ARG A 5 -8.45 -13.60 -21.28
C ARG A 5 -9.09 -12.80 -20.16
N VAL A 6 -9.48 -11.56 -20.42
CA VAL A 6 -10.08 -10.63 -19.45
C VAL A 6 -11.49 -10.27 -19.87
N LEU A 7 -12.47 -10.54 -19.00
CA LEU A 7 -13.84 -10.05 -19.14
C LEU A 7 -13.96 -8.72 -18.43
N VAL A 8 -14.22 -7.65 -19.17
CA VAL A 8 -14.43 -6.29 -18.64
C VAL A 8 -15.92 -6.00 -18.50
N VAL A 9 -16.31 -5.48 -17.33
CA VAL A 9 -17.69 -5.05 -17.03
C VAL A 9 -17.66 -3.57 -16.65
N GLY A 10 -18.77 -2.84 -16.84
CA GLY A 10 -18.93 -1.46 -16.37
C GLY A 10 -19.01 -0.42 -17.48
N TRP A 11 -18.92 -0.80 -18.77
CA TRP A 11 -19.06 0.11 -19.90
C TRP A 11 -20.51 0.58 -20.07
N THR A 12 -20.70 1.90 -20.25
CA THR A 12 -22.03 2.52 -20.33
C THR A 12 -22.37 3.09 -21.72
N ALA A 13 -23.57 3.69 -21.88
CA ALA A 13 -24.01 4.29 -23.14
C ALA A 13 -23.42 5.69 -23.39
N THR A 14 -22.90 6.35 -22.37
CA THR A 14 -22.38 7.73 -22.47
C THR A 14 -20.90 7.75 -22.12
N THR A 15 -20.13 8.56 -22.83
CA THR A 15 -18.71 8.73 -22.57
C THR A 15 -18.49 9.44 -21.23
N GLY A 16 -17.74 8.80 -20.34
CA GLY A 16 -17.38 9.30 -19.00
C GLY A 16 -15.98 8.85 -18.61
N GLY A 17 -15.64 9.00 -17.33
CA GLY A 17 -14.31 8.65 -16.82
C GLY A 17 -13.95 7.18 -16.99
N ILE A 18 -14.91 6.27 -16.79
CA ILE A 18 -14.70 4.81 -16.94
C ILE A 18 -14.42 4.47 -18.41
N GLU A 19 -15.22 4.99 -19.33
CA GLU A 19 -15.09 4.72 -20.76
C GLU A 19 -13.75 5.23 -21.29
N HIS A 20 -13.36 6.46 -20.92
CA HIS A 20 -12.04 7.00 -21.25
C HIS A 20 -10.89 6.16 -20.69
N PHE A 21 -11.00 5.74 -19.43
CA PHE A 21 -10.00 4.88 -18.81
C PHE A 21 -9.88 3.54 -19.56
N LEU A 22 -10.99 2.85 -19.81
CA LEU A 22 -11.01 1.56 -20.49
C LEU A 22 -10.48 1.65 -21.93
N MET A 23 -10.90 2.68 -22.66
CA MET A 23 -10.41 2.93 -24.03
C MET A 23 -8.90 3.16 -24.05
N ALA A 24 -8.41 4.02 -23.16
CA ALA A 24 -6.99 4.36 -23.09
C ALA A 24 -6.14 3.14 -22.74
N TYR A 25 -6.48 2.43 -21.66
CA TYR A 25 -5.68 1.31 -21.18
C TYR A 25 -5.82 0.06 -22.04
N CYS A 26 -7.05 -0.42 -22.30
CA CYS A 26 -7.24 -1.64 -23.09
C CYS A 26 -6.80 -1.46 -24.55
N GLY A 27 -6.90 -0.22 -25.09
CA GLY A 27 -6.47 0.10 -26.45
C GLY A 27 -4.96 0.09 -26.66
N LYS A 28 -4.16 0.34 -25.62
CA LYS A 28 -2.68 0.39 -25.68
C LYS A 28 -1.99 -0.91 -25.27
N MET A 29 -2.69 -1.86 -24.60
CA MET A 29 -2.11 -3.15 -24.22
C MET A 29 -1.87 -4.09 -25.39
N ASN A 30 -0.85 -4.93 -25.27
CA ASN A 30 -0.47 -5.90 -26.31
C ASN A 30 -1.46 -7.08 -26.37
N ARG A 31 -2.20 -7.19 -27.46
CA ARG A 31 -3.22 -8.22 -27.66
C ARG A 31 -2.68 -9.64 -27.82
N GLU A 32 -1.40 -9.80 -28.09
CA GLU A 32 -0.76 -11.11 -28.08
C GLU A 32 -0.54 -11.62 -26.64
N ARG A 33 -0.55 -10.71 -25.64
CA ARG A 33 -0.38 -11.02 -24.23
C ARG A 33 -1.71 -11.00 -23.46
N VAL A 34 -2.57 -10.00 -23.72
CA VAL A 34 -3.85 -9.82 -23.02
C VAL A 34 -4.97 -9.55 -24.04
N GLN A 35 -6.06 -10.30 -23.95
CA GLN A 35 -7.26 -10.15 -24.77
C GLN A 35 -8.45 -9.79 -23.92
N PHE A 36 -9.23 -8.82 -24.36
CA PHE A 36 -10.40 -8.31 -23.67
C PHE A 36 -11.68 -8.73 -24.38
N ASP A 37 -12.74 -9.00 -23.61
CA ASP A 37 -14.11 -8.98 -24.05
C ASP A 37 -14.93 -8.15 -23.06
N PHE A 38 -16.05 -7.61 -23.53
CA PHE A 38 -16.86 -6.66 -22.77
C PHE A 38 -18.25 -7.21 -22.52
N LEU A 39 -18.68 -7.22 -21.25
CA LEU A 39 -20.07 -7.56 -20.86
C LEU A 39 -20.80 -6.26 -20.50
N CYS A 40 -21.69 -5.82 -21.40
CA CYS A 40 -22.33 -4.52 -21.36
C CYS A 40 -23.82 -4.63 -21.06
N ARG A 41 -24.35 -3.65 -20.31
CA ARG A 41 -25.79 -3.52 -19.99
C ARG A 41 -26.49 -2.47 -20.87
N PHE A 42 -25.80 -1.98 -21.89
CA PHE A 42 -26.30 -0.96 -22.83
C PHE A 42 -25.98 -1.37 -24.26
N SER A 43 -26.83 -0.95 -25.19
CA SER A 43 -26.62 -1.07 -26.62
C SER A 43 -27.37 0.07 -27.32
N PRO A 44 -26.64 0.94 -28.07
CA PRO A 44 -25.19 0.97 -28.22
C PRO A 44 -24.47 1.41 -26.93
N ILE A 45 -23.19 1.07 -26.80
CA ILE A 45 -22.28 1.61 -25.80
C ILE A 45 -21.54 2.83 -26.34
N ALA A 46 -20.98 3.65 -25.43
CA ALA A 46 -20.11 4.74 -25.81
C ALA A 46 -18.87 4.21 -26.56
N CYS A 47 -18.45 4.89 -27.62
CA CYS A 47 -17.28 4.53 -28.46
C CYS A 47 -17.34 3.07 -28.95
N GLN A 48 -18.52 2.58 -29.32
CA GLN A 48 -18.73 1.19 -29.69
C GLN A 48 -17.80 0.67 -30.77
N LYS A 49 -17.59 1.47 -31.85
CA LYS A 49 -16.72 1.08 -32.99
C LYS A 49 -15.25 0.88 -32.57
N GLU A 50 -14.80 1.67 -31.61
CA GLU A 50 -13.47 1.58 -31.03
C GLU A 50 -13.35 0.39 -30.10
N ALA A 51 -14.38 0.16 -29.26
CA ALA A 51 -14.44 -0.99 -28.36
C ALA A 51 -14.46 -2.33 -29.13
N GLU A 52 -15.18 -2.41 -30.26
CA GLU A 52 -15.21 -3.57 -31.18
C GLU A 52 -13.84 -3.89 -31.77
N LYS A 53 -12.95 -2.89 -31.93
CA LYS A 53 -11.57 -3.12 -32.34
C LYS A 53 -10.72 -3.72 -31.25
N ILE A 54 -11.08 -3.54 -29.97
CA ILE A 54 -10.35 -4.05 -28.80
C ILE A 54 -10.78 -5.48 -28.48
N GLY A 55 -12.09 -5.77 -28.46
CA GLY A 55 -12.60 -7.07 -28.11
C GLY A 55 -14.07 -7.25 -28.47
N LYS A 56 -14.59 -8.45 -28.18
CA LYS A 56 -15.97 -8.80 -28.45
C LYS A 56 -16.89 -8.17 -27.41
N ILE A 57 -18.02 -7.62 -27.85
CA ILE A 57 -19.02 -7.03 -26.99
C ILE A 57 -20.20 -8.00 -26.83
N TYR A 58 -20.50 -8.36 -25.59
CA TYR A 58 -21.69 -9.10 -25.19
C TYR A 58 -22.68 -8.15 -24.52
N THR A 59 -23.93 -8.17 -24.94
CA THR A 59 -24.96 -7.30 -24.36
C THR A 59 -25.99 -8.12 -23.60
N ILE A 60 -26.29 -7.68 -22.38
CA ILE A 60 -27.35 -8.23 -21.53
C ILE A 60 -28.35 -7.14 -21.14
N THR A 61 -29.57 -7.54 -20.83
CA THR A 61 -30.63 -6.64 -20.38
C THR A 61 -30.23 -5.89 -19.11
N ARG A 62 -30.61 -4.62 -19.00
CA ARG A 62 -30.39 -3.83 -17.78
C ARG A 62 -31.26 -4.35 -16.64
N ARG A 63 -30.68 -4.51 -15.44
CA ARG A 63 -31.39 -4.94 -14.25
C ARG A 63 -32.61 -4.06 -13.90
N SER A 64 -32.50 -2.73 -14.16
CA SER A 64 -33.59 -1.77 -13.93
C SER A 64 -34.73 -1.86 -14.97
N SER A 65 -34.50 -2.49 -16.12
CA SER A 65 -35.52 -2.62 -17.19
C SER A 65 -36.32 -3.91 -17.06
N ASP A 66 -35.63 -5.03 -16.82
CA ASP A 66 -36.25 -6.34 -16.62
C ASP A 66 -35.33 -7.21 -15.76
N ILE A 67 -35.69 -7.35 -14.49
CA ILE A 67 -34.87 -8.06 -13.50
C ILE A 67 -34.80 -9.58 -13.77
N MET A 68 -35.89 -10.19 -14.23
CA MET A 68 -35.95 -11.65 -14.48
C MET A 68 -35.09 -11.99 -15.72
N ARG A 69 -35.21 -11.17 -16.76
CA ARG A 69 -34.47 -11.34 -17.99
C ARG A 69 -32.98 -11.09 -17.74
N TYR A 70 -32.62 -10.07 -16.95
CA TYR A 70 -31.26 -9.80 -16.53
C TYR A 70 -30.60 -11.02 -15.87
N TYR A 71 -31.25 -11.60 -14.84
CA TYR A 71 -30.69 -12.75 -14.13
C TYR A 71 -30.58 -14.00 -15.01
N ARG A 72 -31.51 -14.21 -15.95
CA ARG A 72 -31.43 -15.30 -16.91
C ARG A 72 -30.25 -15.11 -17.85
N GLU A 73 -30.14 -13.96 -18.52
CA GLU A 73 -29.11 -13.68 -19.52
C GLU A 73 -27.70 -13.70 -18.88
N ILE A 74 -27.52 -13.12 -17.71
CA ILE A 74 -26.21 -13.15 -17.05
C ILE A 74 -25.83 -14.58 -16.59
N ASN A 75 -26.79 -15.38 -16.12
CA ASN A 75 -26.53 -16.78 -15.78
C ASN A 75 -26.15 -17.60 -17.02
N ASP A 76 -26.87 -17.41 -18.12
CA ASP A 76 -26.59 -18.09 -19.39
C ASP A 76 -25.19 -17.71 -19.90
N PHE A 77 -24.86 -16.42 -19.91
CA PHE A 77 -23.53 -15.94 -20.30
C PHE A 77 -22.43 -16.59 -19.49
N PHE A 78 -22.49 -16.57 -18.16
CA PHE A 78 -21.42 -17.15 -17.34
C PHE A 78 -21.35 -18.67 -17.43
N ARG A 79 -22.48 -19.36 -17.64
CA ARG A 79 -22.51 -20.81 -17.89
C ARG A 79 -21.82 -21.17 -19.20
N GLU A 80 -22.02 -20.37 -20.26
CA GLU A 80 -21.53 -20.65 -21.61
C GLU A 80 -20.09 -20.17 -21.79
N HIS A 81 -19.74 -18.99 -21.28
CA HIS A 81 -18.47 -18.31 -21.55
C HIS A 81 -17.56 -18.14 -20.33
N GLY A 82 -18.08 -18.35 -19.11
CA GLY A 82 -17.31 -18.03 -17.90
C GLY A 82 -15.95 -18.76 -17.79
N HIS A 83 -15.88 -19.98 -18.31
CA HIS A 83 -14.65 -20.80 -18.32
C HIS A 83 -13.60 -20.33 -19.33
N GLU A 84 -13.92 -19.38 -20.21
CA GLU A 84 -12.97 -18.81 -21.19
C GLU A 84 -12.06 -17.73 -20.57
N TYR A 85 -12.43 -17.19 -19.39
CA TYR A 85 -11.77 -16.04 -18.80
C TYR A 85 -10.90 -16.40 -17.60
N ASP A 86 -9.71 -15.81 -17.57
CA ASP A 86 -8.77 -15.87 -16.45
C ASP A 86 -9.06 -14.77 -15.42
N ILE A 87 -9.58 -13.63 -15.89
CA ILE A 87 -9.89 -12.45 -15.07
C ILE A 87 -11.28 -11.92 -15.41
N ILE A 88 -12.05 -11.51 -14.38
CA ILE A 88 -13.11 -10.52 -14.52
C ILE A 88 -12.65 -9.20 -13.92
N TRP A 89 -12.85 -8.11 -14.65
CA TRP A 89 -12.50 -6.75 -14.27
C TRP A 89 -13.75 -5.88 -14.28
N ASP A 90 -14.34 -5.72 -13.09
CA ASP A 90 -15.62 -5.02 -12.87
C ASP A 90 -15.35 -3.57 -12.49
N ASN A 91 -15.69 -2.64 -13.39
CA ASN A 91 -15.43 -1.20 -13.30
C ASN A 91 -16.72 -0.46 -12.96
N GLU A 92 -16.81 0.05 -11.74
CA GLU A 92 -18.04 0.67 -11.25
C GLU A 92 -17.75 1.95 -10.46
N CYS A 93 -18.70 2.88 -10.45
CA CYS A 93 -18.69 4.00 -9.52
C CYS A 93 -19.24 3.60 -8.13
N MET A 94 -20.12 2.61 -8.12
CA MET A 94 -20.77 2.06 -6.92
C MET A 94 -21.07 0.58 -7.13
N PHE A 95 -20.74 -0.26 -6.16
CA PHE A 95 -21.07 -1.70 -6.19
C PHE A 95 -22.49 -1.98 -5.70
N ASN A 96 -23.49 -1.34 -6.34
CA ASN A 96 -24.91 -1.58 -6.08
C ASN A 96 -25.44 -2.87 -6.73
N ASP A 97 -24.73 -3.42 -7.71
CA ASP A 97 -24.96 -4.70 -8.34
C ASP A 97 -23.67 -5.53 -8.38
N MET A 98 -23.60 -6.54 -7.52
CA MET A 98 -22.48 -7.46 -7.39
C MET A 98 -22.65 -8.74 -8.22
N THR A 99 -23.69 -8.81 -9.05
CA THR A 99 -24.03 -10.05 -9.77
C THR A 99 -22.90 -10.54 -10.68
N PRO A 100 -22.19 -9.69 -11.45
CA PRO A 100 -21.09 -10.15 -12.29
C PRO A 100 -19.98 -10.83 -11.47
N LEU A 101 -19.54 -10.20 -10.38
CA LEU A 101 -18.51 -10.76 -9.48
C LEU A 101 -18.97 -12.05 -8.78
N LYS A 102 -20.27 -12.14 -8.40
CA LYS A 102 -20.85 -13.36 -7.81
C LYS A 102 -20.83 -14.51 -8.81
N LYS A 103 -21.28 -14.27 -10.04
CA LYS A 103 -21.29 -15.28 -11.10
C LYS A 103 -19.90 -15.74 -11.49
N ALA A 104 -18.96 -14.79 -11.61
CA ALA A 104 -17.55 -15.11 -11.84
C ALA A 104 -16.96 -16.01 -10.73
N ALA A 105 -17.33 -15.76 -9.47
CA ALA A 105 -16.91 -16.61 -8.35
C ALA A 105 -17.55 -18.01 -8.41
N GLU A 106 -18.85 -18.10 -8.80
CA GLU A 106 -19.58 -19.36 -8.93
C GLU A 106 -18.99 -20.27 -10.03
N VAL A 107 -18.59 -19.70 -11.18
CA VAL A 107 -17.99 -20.46 -12.30
C VAL A 107 -16.47 -20.63 -12.16
N GLY A 108 -15.86 -20.07 -11.11
CA GLY A 108 -14.46 -20.31 -10.77
C GLY A 108 -13.45 -19.45 -11.51
N ILE A 109 -13.83 -18.24 -12.03
CA ILE A 109 -12.86 -17.30 -12.58
C ILE A 109 -11.86 -16.92 -11.46
N PRO A 110 -10.55 -17.19 -11.63
CA PRO A 110 -9.60 -17.14 -10.52
C PRO A 110 -9.32 -15.72 -10.02
N VAL A 111 -9.22 -14.74 -10.93
CA VAL A 111 -8.95 -13.34 -10.57
C VAL A 111 -10.22 -12.51 -10.78
N ARG A 112 -10.67 -11.86 -9.73
CA ARG A 112 -11.90 -11.05 -9.73
C ARG A 112 -11.61 -9.67 -9.16
N ILE A 113 -11.44 -8.71 -10.07
CA ILE A 113 -11.06 -7.34 -9.76
C ILE A 113 -12.31 -6.48 -9.64
N ALA A 114 -12.48 -5.85 -8.47
CA ALA A 114 -13.41 -4.74 -8.28
C ALA A 114 -12.65 -3.44 -8.45
N HIS A 115 -13.01 -2.62 -9.45
CA HIS A 115 -12.34 -1.35 -9.72
C HIS A 115 -13.31 -0.18 -9.51
N CYS A 116 -13.03 0.67 -8.53
CA CYS A 116 -13.85 1.81 -8.16
C CYS A 116 -13.31 3.11 -8.75
N HIS A 117 -14.17 3.84 -9.47
CA HIS A 117 -13.79 5.08 -10.16
C HIS A 117 -14.27 6.36 -9.49
N ASN A 118 -15.04 6.29 -8.40
CA ASN A 118 -15.57 7.46 -7.70
C ASN A 118 -15.42 7.34 -6.16
N PRO A 119 -15.20 8.46 -5.46
CA PRO A 119 -15.06 8.47 -4.00
C PRO A 119 -16.41 8.56 -3.26
N GLN A 120 -17.54 8.76 -3.99
CA GLN A 120 -18.88 8.93 -3.39
C GLN A 120 -20.00 8.72 -4.40
N ASN A 121 -21.25 8.71 -3.89
CA ASN A 121 -22.44 8.67 -4.73
C ASN A 121 -22.65 10.03 -5.44
N MET A 122 -22.71 9.98 -6.77
CA MET A 122 -22.87 11.15 -7.65
C MET A 122 -24.34 11.51 -7.89
N ASP A 123 -25.26 10.54 -7.77
CA ASP A 123 -26.68 10.73 -8.04
C ASP A 123 -27.44 11.06 -6.74
N LYS A 124 -27.94 12.29 -6.66
CA LYS A 124 -28.73 12.79 -5.51
C LYS A 124 -30.23 12.53 -5.67
N SER A 125 -30.67 11.89 -6.75
CA SER A 125 -32.08 11.49 -6.95
C SER A 125 -32.51 10.41 -5.95
N VAL A 126 -33.83 10.16 -5.88
CA VAL A 126 -34.36 9.05 -5.06
C VAL A 126 -33.76 7.71 -5.49
N ILE A 127 -33.57 7.52 -6.78
CA ILE A 127 -32.93 6.31 -7.35
C ILE A 127 -31.49 6.22 -6.88
N GLY A 128 -30.75 7.32 -6.93
CA GLY A 128 -29.37 7.39 -6.44
C GLY A 128 -29.25 7.07 -4.95
N HIS A 129 -30.20 7.52 -4.12
CA HIS A 129 -30.22 7.16 -2.69
C HIS A 129 -30.44 5.67 -2.47
N VAL A 130 -31.34 5.03 -3.24
CA VAL A 130 -31.54 3.57 -3.19
C VAL A 130 -30.30 2.81 -3.62
N GLN A 131 -29.64 3.25 -4.70
CA GLN A 131 -28.39 2.66 -5.17
C GLN A 131 -27.27 2.82 -4.14
N GLY A 132 -27.15 3.98 -3.51
CA GLY A 132 -26.20 4.23 -2.43
C GLY A 132 -26.46 3.37 -1.18
N PHE A 133 -27.73 3.07 -0.88
CA PHE A 133 -28.08 2.13 0.18
C PHE A 133 -27.65 0.70 -0.20
N LEU A 134 -27.94 0.25 -1.41
CA LEU A 134 -27.53 -1.07 -1.91
C LEU A 134 -26.00 -1.21 -1.93
N HIS A 135 -25.29 -0.16 -2.33
CA HIS A 135 -23.84 -0.11 -2.24
C HIS A 135 -23.36 -0.33 -0.79
N ARG A 136 -23.93 0.40 0.19
CA ARG A 136 -23.59 0.24 1.62
C ARG A 136 -23.87 -1.15 2.17
N VAL A 137 -24.89 -1.85 1.67
CA VAL A 137 -25.15 -3.25 2.02
C VAL A 137 -24.11 -4.18 1.36
N ASN A 138 -23.79 -3.93 0.11
CA ASN A 138 -22.92 -4.78 -0.68
C ASN A 138 -21.42 -4.66 -0.31
N HIS A 139 -20.93 -3.45 0.09
CA HIS A 139 -19.52 -3.29 0.39
C HIS A 139 -19.02 -4.20 1.54
N HIS A 140 -19.89 -4.58 2.49
CA HIS A 140 -19.57 -5.56 3.53
C HIS A 140 -19.32 -6.98 2.99
N SER A 141 -19.78 -7.26 1.77
CA SER A 141 -19.61 -8.57 1.13
C SER A 141 -18.70 -8.53 -0.10
N LEU A 142 -18.09 -7.36 -0.42
CA LEU A 142 -17.25 -7.20 -1.60
C LEU A 142 -16.09 -8.20 -1.60
N SER A 143 -15.38 -8.33 -0.49
CA SER A 143 -14.29 -9.29 -0.30
C SER A 143 -14.72 -10.76 -0.39
N ARG A 144 -16.02 -11.01 -0.39
CA ARG A 144 -16.56 -12.36 -0.62
C ARG A 144 -16.51 -12.77 -2.09
N TYR A 145 -16.61 -11.83 -3.01
CA TYR A 145 -16.74 -12.12 -4.45
C TYR A 145 -15.58 -11.58 -5.27
N ALA A 146 -14.99 -10.44 -4.90
CA ALA A 146 -13.73 -9.96 -5.44
C ALA A 146 -12.56 -10.48 -4.61
N ASN A 147 -11.38 -10.59 -5.22
CA ASN A 147 -10.12 -10.91 -4.54
C ASN A 147 -9.02 -9.88 -4.79
N VAL A 148 -9.31 -8.87 -5.60
CA VAL A 148 -8.46 -7.69 -5.85
C VAL A 148 -9.35 -6.45 -5.83
N LEU A 149 -8.91 -5.39 -5.14
CA LEU A 149 -9.55 -4.07 -5.18
C LEU A 149 -8.61 -3.10 -5.90
N TRP A 150 -9.08 -2.53 -7.00
CA TRP A 150 -8.45 -1.39 -7.65
C TRP A 150 -9.31 -0.15 -7.47
N ALA A 151 -8.67 1.01 -7.46
CA ALA A 151 -9.38 2.28 -7.36
C ALA A 151 -8.57 3.40 -8.03
N CYS A 152 -9.23 4.46 -8.48
CA CYS A 152 -8.57 5.62 -9.05
C CYS A 152 -7.91 6.53 -7.98
N SER A 153 -8.29 6.38 -6.70
CA SER A 153 -7.72 7.06 -5.54
C SER A 153 -7.96 6.27 -4.26
N MET A 154 -7.24 6.59 -3.17
CA MET A 154 -7.47 5.97 -1.86
C MET A 154 -8.85 6.26 -1.28
N GLU A 155 -9.42 7.42 -1.57
CA GLU A 155 -10.80 7.78 -1.20
C GLU A 155 -11.81 6.87 -1.90
N SER A 156 -11.62 6.61 -3.19
CA SER A 156 -12.44 5.68 -3.97
C SER A 156 -12.31 4.24 -3.45
N ALA A 157 -11.13 3.83 -3.02
CA ALA A 157 -10.91 2.52 -2.41
C ALA A 157 -11.67 2.37 -1.09
N LYS A 158 -11.60 3.38 -0.22
CA LYS A 158 -12.34 3.43 1.05
C LYS A 158 -13.86 3.46 0.84
N TRP A 159 -14.31 4.16 -0.20
CA TRP A 159 -15.71 4.18 -0.59
C TRP A 159 -16.21 2.79 -1.01
N ALA A 160 -15.46 2.09 -1.86
CA ALA A 160 -15.80 0.76 -2.35
C ALA A 160 -15.76 -0.31 -1.25
N CYS A 161 -14.74 -0.25 -0.38
CA CYS A 161 -14.48 -1.25 0.67
C CYS A 161 -13.96 -0.58 1.95
N PRO A 162 -14.83 0.00 2.79
CA PRO A 162 -14.42 0.69 4.01
C PRO A 162 -13.61 -0.18 4.99
N ALA A 163 -13.86 -1.50 4.98
CA ALA A 163 -13.12 -2.44 5.81
C ALA A 163 -11.67 -2.66 5.32
N MET A 164 -11.35 -2.26 4.09
CA MET A 164 -10.05 -2.47 3.43
C MET A 164 -9.53 -3.92 3.62
N ASP A 165 -10.44 -4.88 3.56
CA ASP A 165 -10.16 -6.31 3.76
C ASP A 165 -9.81 -7.05 2.45
N LEU A 166 -9.55 -6.29 1.39
CA LEU A 166 -9.02 -6.75 0.10
C LEU A 166 -7.65 -6.13 -0.16
N PRO A 167 -6.73 -6.85 -0.83
CA PRO A 167 -5.54 -6.23 -1.41
C PRO A 167 -5.96 -5.08 -2.30
N CYS A 168 -5.57 -3.86 -1.93
CA CYS A 168 -5.97 -2.65 -2.63
C CYS A 168 -4.78 -2.03 -3.36
N GLU A 169 -5.01 -1.57 -4.58
CA GLU A 169 -4.03 -0.83 -5.35
C GLU A 169 -4.68 0.36 -6.07
N VAL A 170 -4.02 1.51 -6.01
CA VAL A 170 -4.43 2.68 -6.77
C VAL A 170 -3.89 2.54 -8.20
N ILE A 171 -4.81 2.49 -9.16
CA ILE A 171 -4.50 2.53 -10.59
C ILE A 171 -4.80 3.95 -11.08
N PRO A 172 -3.78 4.77 -11.29
CA PRO A 172 -3.98 6.15 -11.70
C PRO A 172 -4.60 6.21 -13.10
N ASN A 173 -5.43 7.21 -13.33
CA ASN A 173 -5.79 7.57 -14.68
C ASN A 173 -4.57 8.12 -15.41
N ALA A 174 -4.42 7.82 -16.69
CA ALA A 174 -3.29 8.26 -17.50
C ALA A 174 -3.77 8.84 -18.83
N ILE A 175 -2.95 9.71 -19.41
CA ILE A 175 -3.22 10.40 -20.67
C ILE A 175 -2.12 10.10 -21.69
N ASP A 176 -2.40 10.33 -22.97
CA ASP A 176 -1.34 10.40 -23.98
C ASP A 176 -0.66 11.78 -23.84
N ALA A 177 0.35 11.86 -22.96
CA ALA A 177 0.99 13.12 -22.62
C ALA A 177 1.58 13.83 -23.85
N GLN A 178 2.06 13.08 -24.84
CA GLN A 178 2.61 13.63 -26.08
C GLN A 178 1.53 14.30 -26.95
N MET A 179 0.30 13.80 -26.91
CA MET A 179 -0.84 14.38 -27.65
C MET A 179 -1.18 15.79 -27.14
N PHE A 180 -0.90 16.09 -25.89
CA PHE A 180 -1.16 17.40 -25.25
C PHE A 180 0.05 18.32 -25.25
N ARG A 181 1.18 17.87 -25.73
CA ARG A 181 2.41 18.68 -25.81
C ARG A 181 2.17 20.06 -26.37
N PHE A 182 2.73 21.10 -25.71
CA PHE A 182 2.57 22.48 -26.14
C PHE A 182 3.08 22.72 -27.55
N SER A 183 2.28 23.42 -28.38
CA SER A 183 2.60 23.84 -29.75
C SER A 183 2.17 25.26 -29.99
N GLU A 184 3.11 26.15 -30.17
CA GLU A 184 2.86 27.56 -30.48
C GLU A 184 2.14 27.75 -31.83
N GLN A 185 2.39 26.87 -32.79
CA GLN A 185 1.70 26.88 -34.05
C GLN A 185 0.20 26.58 -33.86
N VAL A 186 -0.13 25.49 -33.14
CA VAL A 186 -1.52 25.11 -32.87
C VAL A 186 -2.21 26.19 -32.03
N ARG A 187 -1.50 26.79 -31.06
CA ARG A 187 -2.01 27.91 -30.29
C ARG A 187 -2.48 29.05 -31.17
N ARG A 188 -1.66 29.50 -32.14
CA ARG A 188 -2.01 30.57 -33.06
C ARG A 188 -3.21 30.20 -33.95
N GLU A 189 -3.21 29.01 -34.52
CA GLU A 189 -4.30 28.52 -35.37
C GLU A 189 -5.65 28.51 -34.61
N VAL A 190 -5.68 28.00 -33.38
CA VAL A 190 -6.91 27.92 -32.59
C VAL A 190 -7.37 29.30 -32.15
N ARG A 191 -6.43 30.19 -31.75
CA ARG A 191 -6.78 31.56 -31.31
C ARG A 191 -7.35 32.36 -32.51
N GLU A 192 -6.78 32.26 -33.70
CA GLU A 192 -7.29 32.86 -34.91
C GLU A 192 -8.69 32.34 -35.27
N GLN A 193 -8.90 31.03 -35.14
CA GLN A 193 -10.19 30.38 -35.45
C GLN A 193 -11.33 30.93 -34.57
N TYR A 194 -11.04 31.28 -33.30
CA TYR A 194 -12.04 31.70 -32.31
C TYR A 194 -11.97 33.21 -31.98
N GLY A 195 -11.11 33.99 -32.67
CA GLY A 195 -10.96 35.44 -32.43
C GLY A 195 -10.39 35.77 -31.04
N LEU A 196 -9.39 35.00 -30.60
CA LEU A 196 -8.79 35.08 -29.26
C LEU A 196 -7.36 35.61 -29.23
N GLU A 197 -6.85 36.19 -30.37
CA GLU A 197 -5.44 36.54 -30.58
C GLU A 197 -4.92 37.51 -29.49
N ASP A 198 -5.71 38.54 -29.17
CA ASP A 198 -5.35 39.57 -28.19
C ASP A 198 -6.02 39.41 -26.83
N CYS A 199 -6.59 38.24 -26.56
CA CYS A 199 -7.32 37.94 -25.34
C CYS A 199 -6.48 37.20 -24.29
N LEU A 200 -6.84 37.35 -23.03
CA LEU A 200 -6.42 36.47 -21.95
C LEU A 200 -7.47 35.37 -21.77
N VAL A 201 -7.10 34.14 -22.10
CA VAL A 201 -8.04 33.03 -22.22
C VAL A 201 -8.01 32.14 -21.00
N VAL A 202 -9.09 32.18 -20.21
CA VAL A 202 -9.35 31.24 -19.14
C VAL A 202 -10.15 30.07 -19.70
N GLY A 203 -9.66 28.84 -19.52
CA GLY A 203 -10.28 27.64 -20.08
C GLY A 203 -10.75 26.67 -18.99
N HIS A 204 -11.89 26.06 -19.24
CA HIS A 204 -12.43 24.95 -18.46
C HIS A 204 -12.86 23.81 -19.38
N VAL A 205 -12.52 22.58 -19.02
CA VAL A 205 -12.91 21.36 -19.74
C VAL A 205 -13.62 20.41 -18.81
N GLY A 206 -14.85 20.04 -19.12
CA GLY A 206 -15.60 19.09 -18.33
C GLY A 206 -17.10 19.10 -18.63
N ARG A 207 -17.79 18.03 -18.23
CA ARG A 207 -19.24 17.94 -18.39
C ARG A 207 -19.93 19.06 -17.65
N LEU A 208 -20.88 19.71 -18.27
CA LEU A 208 -21.64 20.83 -17.67
C LEU A 208 -22.68 20.28 -16.71
N GLN A 209 -22.27 20.16 -15.42
CA GLN A 209 -23.10 19.57 -14.37
C GLN A 209 -22.62 20.02 -12.97
N TYR A 210 -23.47 19.88 -11.99
CA TYR A 210 -23.23 20.26 -10.59
C TYR A 210 -21.82 19.93 -10.07
N GLN A 211 -21.28 18.75 -10.39
CA GLN A 211 -19.95 18.34 -9.96
C GLN A 211 -18.85 19.33 -10.32
N LYS A 212 -18.91 19.87 -11.55
CA LYS A 212 -17.87 20.73 -12.13
C LYS A 212 -18.01 22.20 -11.72
N ASN A 213 -19.18 22.59 -11.18
CA ASN A 213 -19.42 23.89 -10.56
C ASN A 213 -19.17 25.10 -11.48
N GLN A 214 -19.59 24.98 -12.75
CA GLN A 214 -19.43 26.04 -13.74
C GLN A 214 -20.25 27.28 -13.38
N THR A 215 -21.33 27.13 -12.61
CA THR A 215 -22.11 28.23 -12.05
C THR A 215 -21.26 29.18 -11.22
N PHE A 216 -20.44 28.64 -10.33
CA PHE A 216 -19.45 29.40 -9.56
C PHE A 216 -18.37 30.01 -10.47
N LEU A 217 -17.94 29.29 -11.49
CA LEU A 217 -16.91 29.79 -12.42
C LEU A 217 -17.39 31.05 -13.18
N LEU A 218 -18.66 31.10 -13.59
CA LEU A 218 -19.23 32.28 -14.22
C LEU A 218 -19.22 33.49 -13.28
N ASP A 219 -19.55 33.31 -11.99
CA ASP A 219 -19.47 34.37 -10.99
C ASP A 219 -18.02 34.87 -10.83
N ALA A 220 -17.07 33.95 -10.70
CA ALA A 220 -15.65 34.28 -10.57
C ALA A 220 -15.10 34.96 -11.84
N PHE A 221 -15.50 34.50 -13.01
CA PHE A 221 -15.10 35.09 -14.30
C PHE A 221 -15.67 36.52 -14.46
N ARG A 222 -16.91 36.77 -14.04
CA ARG A 222 -17.48 38.10 -14.01
C ARG A 222 -16.57 39.07 -13.24
N HIS A 223 -16.14 38.74 -12.03
CA HIS A 223 -15.22 39.53 -11.25
C HIS A 223 -13.84 39.73 -11.89
N LEU A 224 -13.35 38.71 -12.62
CA LEU A 224 -12.11 38.82 -13.38
C LEU A 224 -12.28 39.81 -14.56
N HIS A 225 -13.37 39.67 -15.33
CA HIS A 225 -13.62 40.50 -16.52
C HIS A 225 -13.83 41.98 -16.16
N GLU A 226 -14.39 42.29 -14.99
CA GLU A 226 -14.48 43.65 -14.45
C GLU A 226 -13.12 44.35 -14.23
N ARG A 227 -12.04 43.54 -14.05
CA ARG A 227 -10.68 44.02 -13.83
C ARG A 227 -9.80 43.92 -15.08
N GLU A 228 -10.13 43.00 -15.96
CA GLU A 228 -9.39 42.71 -17.19
C GLU A 228 -10.35 42.46 -18.36
N GLU A 229 -10.63 43.52 -19.09
CA GLU A 229 -11.60 43.53 -20.20
C GLU A 229 -11.22 42.57 -21.36
N LYS A 230 -9.91 42.22 -21.47
CA LYS A 230 -9.44 41.29 -22.48
C LYS A 230 -9.65 39.82 -22.09
N ALA A 231 -10.09 39.54 -20.85
CA ALA A 231 -10.36 38.18 -20.42
C ALA A 231 -11.51 37.55 -21.22
N ARG A 232 -11.31 36.29 -21.63
CA ARG A 232 -12.33 35.44 -22.25
C ARG A 232 -12.40 34.11 -21.52
N LEU A 233 -13.61 33.61 -21.32
CA LEU A 233 -13.84 32.29 -20.75
C LEU A 233 -14.23 31.31 -21.85
N VAL A 234 -13.53 30.18 -21.93
CA VAL A 234 -13.85 29.09 -22.86
C VAL A 234 -14.29 27.87 -22.07
N LEU A 235 -15.53 27.45 -22.24
CA LEU A 235 -16.14 26.27 -21.66
C LEU A 235 -16.25 25.16 -22.70
N VAL A 236 -15.50 24.08 -22.48
CA VAL A 236 -15.49 22.90 -23.37
C VAL A 236 -16.19 21.76 -22.67
N GLY A 237 -17.26 21.26 -23.25
CA GLY A 237 -18.09 20.18 -22.76
C GLY A 237 -19.58 20.45 -22.95
N ASP A 238 -20.38 19.44 -22.70
CA ASP A 238 -21.84 19.46 -22.76
C ASP A 238 -22.43 18.87 -21.47
N GLY A 239 -23.68 19.13 -21.18
CA GLY A 239 -24.32 18.57 -20.00
C GLY A 239 -25.68 19.20 -19.68
N PRO A 240 -26.36 18.69 -18.63
CA PRO A 240 -27.71 19.12 -18.27
C PRO A 240 -27.82 20.58 -17.87
N ASP A 241 -26.72 21.20 -17.42
CA ASP A 241 -26.73 22.58 -16.89
C ASP A 241 -26.46 23.62 -17.99
N LEU A 242 -26.24 23.22 -19.27
CA LEU A 242 -25.88 24.15 -20.36
C LEU A 242 -26.85 25.34 -20.45
N THR A 243 -28.15 25.10 -20.54
CA THR A 243 -29.17 26.16 -20.70
C THR A 243 -29.18 27.11 -19.50
N GLU A 244 -28.98 26.58 -18.28
CA GLU A 244 -28.90 27.39 -17.06
C GLU A 244 -27.64 28.26 -17.06
N LEU A 245 -26.50 27.72 -17.49
CA LEU A 245 -25.23 28.46 -17.59
C LEU A 245 -25.26 29.55 -18.63
N GLU A 246 -25.85 29.32 -19.79
CA GLU A 246 -26.07 30.34 -20.83
C GLU A 246 -26.97 31.48 -20.31
N ALA A 247 -28.10 31.16 -19.66
CA ALA A 247 -28.97 32.13 -19.06
C ALA A 247 -28.28 32.94 -17.95
N LYS A 248 -27.44 32.30 -17.16
CA LYS A 248 -26.64 32.98 -16.13
C LYS A 248 -25.60 33.90 -16.75
N ALA A 249 -24.91 33.53 -17.83
CA ALA A 249 -23.97 34.41 -18.53
C ALA A 249 -24.65 35.72 -19.01
N VAL A 250 -25.87 35.60 -19.56
CA VAL A 250 -26.70 36.75 -19.94
C VAL A 250 -27.05 37.60 -18.71
N THR A 251 -27.47 36.98 -17.59
CA THR A 251 -27.82 37.68 -16.36
C THR A 251 -26.65 38.48 -15.78
N LEU A 252 -25.44 37.91 -15.90
CA LEU A 252 -24.18 38.53 -15.46
C LEU A 252 -23.64 39.59 -16.47
N GLY A 253 -24.20 39.66 -17.67
CA GLY A 253 -23.77 40.58 -18.74
C GLY A 253 -22.41 40.23 -19.33
N ILE A 254 -22.08 38.94 -19.39
CA ILE A 254 -20.81 38.39 -19.91
C ILE A 254 -21.04 37.39 -21.06
N GLU A 255 -22.20 37.35 -21.69
CA GLU A 255 -22.56 36.41 -22.73
C GLU A 255 -21.68 36.48 -23.97
N ARG A 256 -21.04 37.61 -24.22
CA ARG A 256 -20.12 37.82 -25.37
C ARG A 256 -18.70 37.38 -25.06
N GLU A 257 -18.35 37.31 -23.79
CA GLU A 257 -17.03 37.02 -23.25
C GLU A 257 -16.86 35.53 -22.92
N VAL A 258 -17.98 34.77 -22.91
CA VAL A 258 -17.99 33.33 -22.62
C VAL A 258 -18.30 32.54 -23.87
N LEU A 259 -17.37 31.66 -24.25
CA LEU A 259 -17.54 30.75 -25.39
C LEU A 259 -17.92 29.36 -24.91
N PHE A 260 -19.12 28.90 -25.24
CA PHE A 260 -19.59 27.53 -25.04
C PHE A 260 -19.30 26.70 -26.29
N LEU A 261 -18.31 25.80 -26.24
CA LEU A 261 -17.87 25.04 -27.43
C LEU A 261 -18.52 23.67 -27.57
N GLY A 262 -19.36 23.28 -26.61
CA GLY A 262 -20.00 21.97 -26.61
C GLY A 262 -19.00 20.81 -26.43
N ASN A 263 -19.44 19.59 -26.75
CA ASN A 263 -18.58 18.42 -26.71
C ASN A 263 -17.58 18.42 -27.86
N ARG A 264 -16.28 18.24 -27.57
CA ARG A 264 -15.18 18.36 -28.54
C ARG A 264 -14.26 17.15 -28.46
N ASP A 265 -13.81 16.68 -29.64
CA ASP A 265 -12.81 15.62 -29.76
C ASP A 265 -11.36 16.15 -29.86
N ASP A 266 -11.20 17.47 -30.07
CA ASP A 266 -9.94 18.17 -30.28
C ASP A 266 -9.52 19.00 -29.02
N VAL A 267 -9.83 18.51 -27.84
CA VAL A 267 -9.49 19.16 -26.55
C VAL A 267 -8.00 19.46 -26.44
N ASN A 268 -7.15 18.57 -26.96
CA ASN A 268 -5.71 18.76 -27.00
C ASN A 268 -5.29 20.01 -27.80
N ARG A 269 -6.03 20.38 -28.85
CA ARG A 269 -5.81 21.61 -29.61
C ARG A 269 -6.36 22.84 -28.88
N LEU A 270 -7.57 22.71 -28.30
CA LEU A 270 -8.21 23.81 -27.55
C LEU A 270 -7.39 24.25 -26.35
N LEU A 271 -6.81 23.32 -25.59
CA LEU A 271 -5.91 23.61 -24.47
C LEU A 271 -4.68 24.45 -24.87
N GLN A 272 -4.25 24.40 -26.14
CA GLN A 272 -3.16 25.24 -26.63
C GLN A 272 -3.53 26.73 -26.60
N ALA A 273 -4.81 27.07 -26.86
CA ALA A 273 -5.28 28.45 -26.90
C ALA A 273 -5.40 29.14 -25.55
N PHE A 274 -5.50 28.38 -24.46
CA PHE A 274 -5.69 28.91 -23.12
C PHE A 274 -4.42 29.57 -22.55
N ASP A 275 -4.58 30.47 -21.59
CA ASP A 275 -3.52 31.07 -20.77
C ASP A 275 -3.56 30.54 -19.34
N LEU A 276 -4.76 30.16 -18.87
CA LEU A 276 -5.00 29.59 -17.56
C LEU A 276 -6.06 28.50 -17.68
N PHE A 277 -5.84 27.37 -17.04
CA PHE A 277 -6.85 26.33 -16.87
C PHE A 277 -7.48 26.44 -15.47
N VAL A 278 -8.81 26.33 -15.38
CA VAL A 278 -9.54 26.43 -14.10
C VAL A 278 -10.47 25.23 -13.89
N MET A 279 -10.53 24.75 -12.65
CA MET A 279 -11.39 23.61 -12.26
C MET A 279 -11.95 23.82 -10.85
N PRO A 280 -13.11 24.51 -10.70
CA PRO A 280 -13.74 24.79 -9.41
C PRO A 280 -14.61 23.65 -8.87
N SER A 281 -14.35 22.41 -9.29
CA SER A 281 -15.17 21.24 -9.02
C SER A 281 -15.48 21.05 -7.54
N HIS A 282 -16.71 20.66 -7.22
CA HIS A 282 -17.10 20.29 -5.85
C HIS A 282 -16.36 19.02 -5.39
N PHE A 283 -16.04 18.12 -6.31
CA PHE A 283 -15.27 16.90 -6.07
C PHE A 283 -14.78 16.31 -7.38
N GLU A 284 -13.67 15.55 -7.34
CA GLU A 284 -13.12 14.80 -8.47
C GLU A 284 -12.65 13.42 -8.02
N GLY A 285 -12.72 12.45 -8.94
CA GLY A 285 -12.05 11.16 -8.74
C GLY A 285 -10.53 11.31 -8.87
N PHE A 286 -10.09 12.02 -9.91
CA PHE A 286 -8.68 12.38 -10.13
C PHE A 286 -8.51 13.75 -10.79
N GLY A 287 -9.38 14.13 -11.74
CA GLY A 287 -9.28 15.42 -12.46
C GLY A 287 -8.47 15.33 -13.75
N MET A 288 -8.86 14.43 -14.67
CA MET A 288 -8.16 14.18 -15.94
C MET A 288 -7.87 15.46 -16.75
N ALA A 289 -8.86 16.37 -16.88
CA ALA A 289 -8.67 17.60 -17.61
C ALA A 289 -7.59 18.51 -17.01
N ALA A 290 -7.37 18.47 -15.71
CA ALA A 290 -6.26 19.19 -15.08
C ALA A 290 -4.90 18.54 -15.40
N LEU A 291 -4.86 17.22 -15.57
CA LEU A 291 -3.66 16.51 -16.01
C LEU A 291 -3.31 16.86 -17.47
N GLU A 292 -4.32 16.87 -18.34
CA GLU A 292 -4.22 17.26 -19.75
C GLU A 292 -3.74 18.73 -19.90
N ALA A 293 -4.28 19.63 -19.09
CA ALA A 293 -3.88 21.02 -19.06
C ALA A 293 -2.42 21.20 -18.60
N GLN A 294 -1.99 20.46 -17.57
CA GLN A 294 -0.59 20.45 -17.13
C GLN A 294 0.35 19.91 -18.21
N ALA A 295 -0.02 18.82 -18.91
CA ALA A 295 0.77 18.29 -20.03
C ALA A 295 0.91 19.32 -21.16
N ALA A 296 -0.13 20.15 -21.38
CA ALA A 296 -0.08 21.28 -22.30
C ALA A 296 0.72 22.49 -21.72
N GLY A 297 1.34 22.37 -20.57
CA GLY A 297 2.15 23.42 -19.93
C GLY A 297 1.34 24.59 -19.37
N LEU A 298 0.05 24.41 -19.11
CA LEU A 298 -0.82 25.45 -18.56
C LEU A 298 -0.63 25.63 -17.07
N PRO A 299 -0.65 26.87 -16.57
CA PRO A 299 -0.96 27.10 -15.17
C PRO A 299 -2.38 26.65 -14.87
N CYS A 300 -2.59 26.07 -13.68
CA CYS A 300 -3.87 25.46 -13.30
C CYS A 300 -4.33 25.99 -11.93
N LEU A 301 -5.56 26.52 -11.86
CA LEU A 301 -6.24 26.87 -10.62
C LEU A 301 -7.32 25.84 -10.34
N LEU A 302 -7.15 25.08 -9.28
CA LEU A 302 -8.00 23.93 -8.94
C LEU A 302 -8.69 24.14 -7.60
N SER A 303 -9.91 23.63 -7.47
CA SER A 303 -10.58 23.59 -6.16
C SER A 303 -9.79 22.73 -5.17
N ALA A 304 -9.81 23.11 -3.88
CA ALA A 304 -9.24 22.35 -2.79
C ALA A 304 -9.84 20.92 -2.66
N SER A 305 -11.00 20.67 -3.27
CA SER A 305 -11.68 19.37 -3.34
C SER A 305 -11.14 18.45 -4.43
N VAL A 306 -10.25 18.93 -5.29
CA VAL A 306 -9.53 18.09 -6.27
C VAL A 306 -8.38 17.38 -5.54
N PRO A 307 -8.15 16.07 -5.80
CA PRO A 307 -7.06 15.33 -5.18
C PRO A 307 -5.70 16.02 -5.36
N LYS A 308 -4.92 16.11 -4.28
CA LYS A 308 -3.61 16.79 -4.29
C LYS A 308 -2.58 16.09 -5.18
N GLU A 309 -2.74 14.82 -5.40
CA GLU A 309 -1.96 13.98 -6.31
C GLU A 309 -2.05 14.45 -7.78
N THR A 310 -3.07 15.23 -8.12
CA THR A 310 -3.20 15.85 -9.45
C THR A 310 -2.13 16.90 -9.71
N LYS A 311 -1.46 17.46 -8.68
CA LYS A 311 -0.39 18.43 -8.85
C LYS A 311 0.91 17.75 -9.26
N LEU A 312 1.24 17.77 -10.54
CA LEU A 312 2.47 17.20 -11.09
C LEU A 312 3.46 18.27 -11.57
N THR A 313 2.97 19.48 -11.89
CA THR A 313 3.79 20.61 -12.32
C THR A 313 3.83 21.71 -11.25
N ARG A 314 4.76 22.67 -11.41
CA ARG A 314 4.93 23.76 -10.42
C ARG A 314 3.76 24.71 -10.39
N ASN A 315 3.09 24.92 -11.55
CA ASN A 315 2.14 26.00 -11.77
C ASN A 315 0.71 25.56 -11.45
N VAL A 316 0.52 24.80 -10.37
CA VAL A 316 -0.79 24.35 -9.90
C VAL A 316 -1.05 24.93 -8.53
N GLU A 317 -2.15 25.67 -8.41
CA GLU A 317 -2.65 26.22 -7.15
C GLU A 317 -3.98 25.57 -6.77
N PHE A 318 -4.17 25.35 -5.46
CA PHE A 318 -5.43 24.82 -4.91
C PHE A 318 -6.02 25.81 -3.94
N ILE A 319 -7.27 26.23 -4.20
CA ILE A 319 -8.02 27.11 -3.30
C ILE A 319 -9.46 26.62 -3.11
N PRO A 320 -10.12 26.88 -1.98
CA PRO A 320 -11.55 26.56 -1.81
C PRO A 320 -12.41 27.28 -2.85
N ALA A 321 -13.40 26.60 -3.42
CA ALA A 321 -14.37 27.19 -4.34
C ALA A 321 -15.58 27.76 -3.56
N GLU A 322 -15.32 28.76 -2.71
CA GLU A 322 -16.31 29.36 -1.79
C GLU A 322 -16.57 30.82 -2.11
N ASP A 323 -15.55 31.57 -2.52
CA ASP A 323 -15.65 33.00 -2.83
C ASP A 323 -15.21 33.29 -4.27
N PRO A 324 -16.12 33.70 -5.18
CA PRO A 324 -15.81 34.04 -6.56
C PRO A 324 -14.82 35.19 -6.73
N ALA A 325 -14.80 36.17 -5.81
CA ALA A 325 -13.90 37.31 -5.91
C ALA A 325 -12.45 36.92 -5.59
N ILE A 326 -12.25 36.01 -4.63
CA ILE A 326 -10.94 35.43 -4.33
C ILE A 326 -10.42 34.61 -5.54
N TRP A 327 -11.29 33.83 -6.18
CA TRP A 327 -10.92 33.08 -7.40
C TRP A 327 -10.50 34.04 -8.53
N ALA A 328 -11.24 35.11 -8.74
CA ALA A 328 -10.89 36.15 -9.73
C ALA A 328 -9.52 36.77 -9.46
N GLU A 329 -9.20 37.08 -8.20
CA GLU A 329 -7.88 37.58 -7.80
C GLU A 329 -6.75 36.60 -8.11
N HIS A 330 -6.94 35.33 -7.76
CA HIS A 330 -5.95 34.28 -8.09
C HIS A 330 -5.80 34.09 -9.59
N MET A 331 -6.90 34.07 -10.34
CA MET A 331 -6.85 34.00 -11.82
C MET A 331 -6.07 35.17 -12.40
N LEU A 332 -6.33 36.41 -11.97
CA LEU A 332 -5.61 37.58 -12.43
C LEU A 332 -4.12 37.49 -12.10
N ASN A 333 -3.77 37.18 -10.86
CA ASN A 333 -2.38 37.01 -10.43
C ASN A 333 -1.65 35.94 -11.23
N MET A 334 -2.30 34.82 -11.58
CA MET A 334 -1.69 33.76 -12.38
C MET A 334 -1.49 34.19 -13.84
N LEU A 335 -2.44 34.94 -14.39
CA LEU A 335 -2.35 35.49 -15.76
C LEU A 335 -1.26 36.57 -15.88
N GLU A 336 -1.11 37.44 -14.86
CA GLU A 336 -0.11 38.52 -14.84
C GLU A 336 1.33 38.03 -14.69
N ARG A 337 1.56 36.81 -14.17
CA ARG A 337 2.90 36.24 -14.09
C ARG A 337 3.56 36.02 -15.45
N HIS A 338 2.79 36.04 -16.54
CA HIS A 338 3.25 35.81 -17.95
C HIS A 338 4.30 34.69 -18.05
N GLU A 339 4.07 33.60 -17.36
CA GLU A 339 5.02 32.48 -17.37
C GLU A 339 5.11 31.86 -18.76
N ILE A 340 6.35 31.71 -19.24
CA ILE A 340 6.60 31.03 -20.51
C ILE A 340 6.14 29.57 -20.36
N ARG A 341 5.18 29.18 -21.20
CA ARG A 341 4.72 27.77 -21.25
C ARG A 341 5.89 26.87 -21.63
N ARG A 342 6.07 25.83 -20.83
CA ARG A 342 7.10 24.81 -21.04
C ARG A 342 6.45 23.53 -21.54
N ASP A 343 7.23 22.70 -22.19
CA ASP A 343 6.85 21.33 -22.48
C ASP A 343 6.90 20.51 -21.18
N GLU A 344 5.73 20.21 -20.62
CA GLU A 344 5.59 19.43 -19.38
C GLU A 344 5.14 17.98 -19.68
N ALA A 345 5.02 17.58 -20.94
CA ALA A 345 4.62 16.22 -21.30
C ALA A 345 5.56 15.16 -20.72
N GLN A 346 6.88 15.44 -20.69
CA GLN A 346 7.85 14.54 -20.09
C GLN A 346 7.73 14.50 -18.56
N THR A 347 7.45 15.62 -17.91
CA THR A 347 7.19 15.68 -16.43
C THR A 347 6.01 14.79 -16.07
N ILE A 348 4.93 14.82 -16.84
CA ILE A 348 3.75 13.97 -16.66
C ILE A 348 4.09 12.49 -16.88
N ALA A 349 4.90 12.19 -17.92
CA ALA A 349 5.33 10.83 -18.21
C ALA A 349 6.23 10.25 -17.12
N ASP A 350 7.20 11.02 -16.63
CA ASP A 350 8.13 10.63 -15.56
C ASP A 350 7.40 10.41 -14.22
N ALA A 351 6.33 11.16 -13.98
CA ALA A 351 5.42 10.95 -12.84
C ALA A 351 4.56 9.68 -12.98
N GLY A 352 4.60 8.99 -14.13
CA GLY A 352 3.91 7.72 -14.35
C GLY A 352 2.49 7.82 -14.92
N TYR A 353 2.10 9.00 -15.42
CA TYR A 353 0.76 9.28 -15.94
C TYR A 353 0.68 9.29 -17.48
N ASP A 354 1.74 8.86 -18.17
CA ASP A 354 1.67 8.59 -19.59
C ASP A 354 1.03 7.23 -19.88
N ILE A 355 0.05 7.21 -20.76
CA ILE A 355 -0.78 6.02 -21.02
C ILE A 355 0.02 4.84 -21.60
N GLY A 356 1.05 5.11 -22.41
CA GLY A 356 1.89 4.05 -22.97
C GLY A 356 2.58 3.24 -21.88
N THR A 357 3.26 3.93 -20.96
CA THR A 357 3.95 3.33 -19.83
C THR A 357 2.96 2.77 -18.79
N ALA A 358 1.87 3.49 -18.51
CA ALA A 358 0.87 3.06 -17.52
C ALA A 358 0.13 1.80 -18.01
N ALA A 359 -0.24 1.69 -19.28
CA ALA A 359 -0.87 0.51 -19.85
C ALA A 359 0.06 -0.71 -19.82
N GLN A 360 1.35 -0.52 -20.12
CA GLN A 360 2.34 -1.61 -20.03
C GLN A 360 2.47 -2.11 -18.57
N ARG A 361 2.55 -1.21 -17.60
CA ARG A 361 2.58 -1.57 -16.17
C ARG A 361 1.33 -2.31 -15.74
N LEU A 362 0.15 -1.88 -16.20
CA LEU A 362 -1.11 -2.52 -15.88
C LEU A 362 -1.25 -3.89 -16.56
N GLU A 363 -0.77 -4.03 -17.80
CA GLU A 363 -0.67 -5.31 -18.51
C GLU A 363 0.19 -6.31 -17.73
N ASP A 364 1.41 -5.91 -17.33
CA ASP A 364 2.30 -6.76 -16.53
C ASP A 364 1.67 -7.14 -15.18
N LYS A 365 0.88 -6.23 -14.57
CA LYS A 365 0.11 -6.53 -13.36
C LYS A 365 -0.99 -7.56 -13.62
N LEU A 366 -1.79 -7.43 -14.68
CA LEU A 366 -2.81 -8.42 -15.05
C LEU A 366 -2.20 -9.81 -15.22
N ILE A 367 -1.07 -9.90 -15.93
CA ILE A 367 -0.33 -11.15 -16.13
C ILE A 367 0.17 -11.69 -14.78
N ALA A 368 0.86 -10.86 -13.99
CA ALA A 368 1.34 -11.24 -12.67
C ALA A 368 0.19 -11.65 -11.73
N LEU A 369 -1.04 -11.16 -11.91
CA LEU A 369 -2.22 -11.61 -11.17
C LEU A 369 -2.61 -13.06 -11.50
N THR A 370 -2.30 -13.60 -12.64
CA THR A 370 -2.61 -14.97 -13.05
C THR A 370 -1.43 -15.94 -12.94
N GLU A 371 -0.18 -15.44 -13.06
CA GLU A 371 1.02 -16.27 -12.94
C GLU A 371 1.34 -16.68 -11.50
N ARG A 372 0.90 -15.88 -10.52
CA ARG A 372 1.00 -16.31 -9.12
C ARG A 372 0.01 -17.45 -8.91
N LYS A 373 0.49 -18.65 -8.51
CA LYS A 373 -0.31 -19.66 -7.80
C LYS A 373 -0.83 -18.99 -6.53
N ARG A 374 -2.08 -18.50 -6.52
CA ARG A 374 -2.49 -17.49 -5.53
C ARG A 374 -3.42 -18.04 -4.50
N PHE A 375 -3.02 -17.75 -3.28
CA PHE A 375 -3.99 -17.65 -2.20
C PHE A 375 -5.08 -16.65 -2.63
N GLN A 376 -6.33 -17.02 -2.49
CA GLN A 376 -7.46 -16.16 -2.86
C GLN A 376 -7.44 -14.87 -2.03
N ARG A 377 -7.11 -15.01 -0.73
CA ARG A 377 -6.91 -13.90 0.21
C ARG A 377 -5.80 -14.29 1.17
N ARG A 378 -5.12 -13.28 1.68
CA ARG A 378 -4.03 -13.45 2.64
C ARG A 378 -4.42 -12.76 3.94
N PHE A 379 -4.26 -13.46 5.04
CA PHE A 379 -4.55 -12.94 6.38
C PHE A 379 -3.30 -13.00 7.23
N LEU A 380 -3.03 -11.92 7.95
CA LEU A 380 -2.06 -11.91 9.04
C LEU A 380 -2.80 -11.92 10.37
N MET A 381 -2.52 -12.92 11.19
CA MET A 381 -3.09 -12.95 12.54
C MET A 381 -2.34 -11.99 13.45
N THR A 382 -3.08 -11.00 13.96
CA THR A 382 -2.59 -9.97 14.87
C THR A 382 -3.24 -10.16 16.24
N PRO A 383 -2.47 -10.29 17.32
CA PRO A 383 -3.06 -10.33 18.66
C PRO A 383 -3.57 -8.94 19.04
N LYS A 384 -4.80 -8.84 19.55
CA LYS A 384 -5.27 -7.64 20.21
C LYS A 384 -4.61 -7.56 21.58
N THR A 385 -3.49 -6.83 21.67
CA THR A 385 -2.81 -6.59 22.94
C THR A 385 -3.35 -5.32 23.59
N SER A 386 -3.68 -5.39 24.89
CA SER A 386 -3.70 -4.22 25.74
C SER A 386 -2.25 -3.78 26.00
N ALA A 387 -2.04 -2.50 26.26
CA ALA A 387 -0.78 -1.76 26.19
C ALA A 387 0.35 -2.14 27.18
N SER A 388 0.45 -3.39 27.63
CA SER A 388 1.46 -3.82 28.62
C SER A 388 2.32 -4.99 28.12
N GLY A 389 3.25 -4.73 27.19
CA GLY A 389 4.19 -5.75 26.70
C GLY A 389 5.58 -5.20 26.44
N VAL A 390 6.59 -6.06 26.37
CA VAL A 390 7.99 -5.69 26.14
C VAL A 390 8.12 -4.86 24.85
N PRO A 391 8.59 -3.60 24.91
CA PRO A 391 8.55 -2.65 23.78
C PRO A 391 9.19 -3.18 22.50
N ALA A 392 10.33 -3.85 22.59
CA ALA A 392 11.06 -4.33 21.41
C ALA A 392 10.35 -5.46 20.65
N LEU A 393 9.64 -6.36 21.34
CA LEU A 393 8.87 -7.43 20.70
C LEU A 393 7.63 -6.87 19.99
N ASN A 394 7.03 -5.82 20.57
CA ASN A 394 5.89 -5.13 19.98
C ASN A 394 6.28 -4.41 18.68
N LYS A 395 7.47 -3.75 18.66
CA LYS A 395 8.00 -3.09 17.45
C LYS A 395 8.16 -4.07 16.30
N ALA A 396 8.87 -5.18 16.50
CA ALA A 396 9.09 -6.15 15.42
C ALA A 396 7.79 -6.74 14.86
N ARG A 397 6.79 -6.97 15.72
CA ARG A 397 5.47 -7.42 15.27
C ARG A 397 4.74 -6.35 14.49
N ALA A 398 4.76 -5.11 14.97
CA ALA A 398 4.15 -3.96 14.31
C ALA A 398 4.79 -3.70 12.93
N ASP A 399 6.12 -3.80 12.81
CA ASP A 399 6.82 -3.67 11.54
C ASP A 399 6.36 -4.74 10.53
N ILE A 400 6.25 -6.00 10.97
CA ILE A 400 5.75 -7.09 10.12
C ILE A 400 4.27 -6.85 9.75
N GLU A 401 3.44 -6.36 10.66
CA GLU A 401 2.04 -6.01 10.38
C GLU A 401 1.94 -4.93 9.32
N GLN A 402 2.76 -3.89 9.41
CA GLN A 402 2.80 -2.81 8.42
C GLN A 402 3.27 -3.34 7.06
N ILE A 403 4.40 -4.08 7.00
CA ILE A 403 4.94 -4.63 5.75
C ILE A 403 3.95 -5.62 5.11
N ALA A 404 3.33 -6.48 5.91
CA ALA A 404 2.35 -7.43 5.40
C ALA A 404 1.10 -6.71 4.85
N ALA A 405 0.64 -5.63 5.50
CA ALA A 405 -0.46 -4.81 5.00
C ALA A 405 -0.12 -4.16 3.66
N GLU A 406 1.10 -3.62 3.49
CA GLU A 406 1.62 -3.10 2.21
C GLU A 406 1.62 -4.18 1.11
N MET A 407 1.84 -5.45 1.49
CA MET A 407 1.79 -6.59 0.58
C MET A 407 0.38 -7.17 0.37
N GLY A 408 -0.65 -6.54 0.97
CA GLY A 408 -2.05 -6.93 0.79
C GLY A 408 -2.52 -8.07 1.71
N TYR A 409 -1.87 -8.27 2.86
CA TYR A 409 -2.38 -9.14 3.92
C TYR A 409 -3.44 -8.40 4.73
N ALA A 410 -4.64 -8.95 4.81
CA ALA A 410 -5.70 -8.41 5.65
C ALA A 410 -5.48 -8.81 7.12
N PRO A 411 -5.66 -7.90 8.09
CA PRO A 411 -5.52 -8.24 9.49
C PRO A 411 -6.65 -9.17 9.95
N PHE A 412 -6.28 -10.19 10.71
CA PHE A 412 -7.20 -11.06 11.44
C PHE A 412 -6.92 -10.95 12.94
N VAL A 413 -7.73 -10.15 13.63
CA VAL A 413 -7.54 -9.85 15.06
C VAL A 413 -8.00 -11.01 15.92
N LEU A 414 -7.10 -11.49 16.79
CA LEU A 414 -7.36 -12.52 17.77
C LEU A 414 -7.28 -11.93 19.18
N HIS A 415 -8.25 -12.25 20.04
CA HIS A 415 -8.22 -11.80 21.42
C HIS A 415 -7.27 -12.67 22.24
N ALA A 416 -6.18 -12.05 22.71
CA ALA A 416 -5.23 -12.67 23.63
C ALA A 416 -5.50 -12.20 25.08
N PRO A 417 -5.25 -13.02 26.11
CA PRO A 417 -5.38 -12.59 27.50
C PRO A 417 -4.31 -11.57 27.87
N ASP A 418 -4.72 -10.57 28.67
CA ASP A 418 -3.89 -9.43 29.05
C ASP A 418 -2.80 -9.75 30.09
N SER A 419 -2.85 -10.90 30.77
CA SER A 419 -1.82 -11.31 31.72
C SER A 419 -1.86 -12.82 32.07
N ALA A 420 -0.71 -13.36 32.47
CA ALA A 420 -0.60 -14.72 33.03
C ALA A 420 -1.25 -14.88 34.42
N ASN A 421 -1.64 -13.79 35.07
CA ASN A 421 -2.07 -13.72 36.50
C ASN A 421 -3.57 -13.44 36.69
N GLY A 422 -4.40 -13.67 35.67
CA GLY A 422 -5.85 -13.48 35.77
C GLY A 422 -6.54 -14.55 36.63
N SER A 423 -7.70 -14.19 37.22
CA SER A 423 -8.56 -15.16 37.94
C SER A 423 -9.04 -16.29 37.00
N ALA A 424 -9.42 -17.45 37.57
CA ALA A 424 -9.96 -18.57 36.77
C ALA A 424 -11.15 -18.14 35.90
N TRP A 425 -11.95 -17.17 36.33
CA TRP A 425 -13.06 -16.60 35.62
C TRP A 425 -12.62 -15.79 34.40
N GLN A 426 -11.58 -14.99 34.51
CA GLN A 426 -10.98 -14.27 33.37
C GLN A 426 -10.36 -15.23 32.35
N ALA A 427 -9.73 -16.31 32.81
CA ALA A 427 -9.20 -17.33 31.89
C ALA A 427 -10.31 -18.04 31.07
N ILE A 428 -11.48 -18.29 31.67
CA ILE A 428 -12.65 -18.86 30.98
C ILE A 428 -13.20 -17.86 29.94
N GLN A 429 -13.37 -16.58 30.30
CA GLN A 429 -13.86 -15.55 29.41
C GLN A 429 -12.95 -15.36 28.19
N VAL A 430 -11.65 -15.34 28.41
CA VAL A 430 -10.66 -15.24 27.33
C VAL A 430 -10.67 -16.49 26.47
N GLY A 431 -10.76 -17.67 27.07
CA GLY A 431 -10.88 -18.93 26.34
C GLY A 431 -12.12 -18.94 25.42
N ALA A 432 -13.25 -18.47 25.92
CA ALA A 432 -14.49 -18.35 25.13
C ALA A 432 -14.36 -17.35 23.97
N LYS A 433 -13.74 -16.17 24.19
CA LYS A 433 -13.47 -15.18 23.15
C LYS A 433 -12.52 -15.74 22.09
N THR A 434 -11.43 -16.38 22.51
CA THR A 434 -10.46 -17.01 21.61
C THR A 434 -11.11 -18.10 20.75
N LEU A 435 -11.97 -18.93 21.34
CA LEU A 435 -12.72 -19.92 20.59
C LEU A 435 -13.66 -19.25 19.57
N GLY A 436 -14.34 -18.17 19.96
CA GLY A 436 -15.17 -17.36 19.06
C GLY A 436 -14.39 -16.77 17.89
N ASP A 437 -13.15 -16.34 18.11
CA ASP A 437 -12.29 -15.85 17.05
C ASP A 437 -11.89 -16.96 16.07
N TRP A 438 -11.56 -18.16 16.56
CA TRP A 438 -11.25 -19.31 15.68
C TRP A 438 -12.47 -19.78 14.90
N VAL A 439 -13.65 -19.75 15.51
CA VAL A 439 -14.92 -20.01 14.81
C VAL A 439 -15.14 -18.95 13.71
N ARG A 440 -14.89 -17.68 14.01
CA ARG A 440 -14.96 -16.58 13.02
C ARG A 440 -13.92 -16.78 11.90
N ALA A 441 -12.69 -17.21 12.21
CA ALA A 441 -11.68 -17.57 11.21
C ALA A 441 -12.21 -18.67 10.29
N PHE A 442 -12.77 -19.73 10.85
CA PHE A 442 -13.31 -20.84 10.09
C PHE A 442 -14.43 -20.41 9.13
N TYR A 443 -15.34 -19.53 9.56
CA TYR A 443 -16.42 -19.04 8.69
C TYR A 443 -15.94 -17.98 7.67
N ARG A 444 -14.97 -17.14 8.03
CA ARG A 444 -14.47 -16.05 7.17
C ARG A 444 -13.51 -16.57 6.08
N MET A 445 -12.63 -17.51 6.41
CA MET A 445 -11.62 -18.03 5.48
C MET A 445 -12.18 -19.15 4.61
N ARG A 446 -11.59 -19.34 3.42
CA ARG A 446 -12.05 -20.27 2.39
C ARG A 446 -10.90 -21.10 1.85
N GLN A 447 -11.24 -22.12 1.09
CA GLN A 447 -10.27 -22.88 0.31
C GLN A 447 -9.42 -21.93 -0.55
N GLY A 448 -8.10 -22.10 -0.48
CA GLY A 448 -7.13 -21.29 -1.19
C GLY A 448 -6.72 -19.98 -0.47
N ASP A 449 -7.30 -19.62 0.68
CA ASP A 449 -6.79 -18.53 1.51
C ASP A 449 -5.49 -18.93 2.24
N LEU A 450 -4.66 -17.93 2.58
CA LEU A 450 -3.48 -18.10 3.42
C LEU A 450 -3.69 -17.41 4.77
N LEU A 451 -3.43 -18.10 5.87
CA LEU A 451 -3.32 -17.54 7.21
C LEU A 451 -1.87 -17.57 7.66
N LEU A 452 -1.25 -16.39 7.82
CA LEU A 452 0.06 -16.22 8.44
C LEU A 452 -0.11 -15.87 9.92
N VAL A 453 0.61 -16.57 10.79
CA VAL A 453 0.58 -16.41 12.24
C VAL A 453 1.92 -15.91 12.73
N GLN A 454 1.96 -14.83 13.51
CA GLN A 454 3.18 -14.39 14.19
C GLN A 454 3.35 -15.20 15.50
N TYR A 455 4.25 -16.17 15.49
CA TYR A 455 4.48 -17.10 16.63
C TYR A 455 5.63 -16.61 17.54
N PRO A 456 5.53 -16.71 18.86
CA PRO A 456 4.39 -17.14 19.67
C PRO A 456 3.34 -16.02 19.77
N TYR A 457 2.06 -16.38 19.87
CA TYR A 457 0.98 -15.39 19.89
C TYR A 457 0.01 -15.57 21.07
N PHE A 458 0.17 -16.66 21.83
CA PHE A 458 -0.69 -16.97 22.97
C PHE A 458 0.08 -17.31 24.23
N PRO A 459 -0.58 -17.18 25.40
CA PRO A 459 -0.21 -18.00 26.53
C PRO A 459 -0.39 -19.48 26.19
N VAL A 460 0.60 -20.27 26.54
CA VAL A 460 0.75 -21.70 26.20
C VAL A 460 -0.52 -22.54 26.42
N LYS A 461 -1.38 -22.18 27.39
CA LYS A 461 -2.64 -22.88 27.71
C LYS A 461 -3.66 -22.91 26.55
N GLY A 462 -3.52 -22.05 25.52
CA GLY A 462 -4.42 -21.98 24.36
C GLY A 462 -3.99 -22.84 23.16
N TYR A 463 -2.80 -23.42 23.17
CA TYR A 463 -2.22 -24.07 22.00
C TYR A 463 -2.96 -25.34 21.53
N GLY A 464 -3.61 -26.07 22.43
CA GLY A 464 -4.45 -27.22 22.05
C GLY A 464 -5.65 -26.80 21.18
N VAL A 465 -6.34 -25.71 21.56
CA VAL A 465 -7.46 -25.16 20.76
C VAL A 465 -6.96 -24.64 19.43
N ALA A 466 -5.83 -23.92 19.42
CA ALA A 466 -5.22 -23.42 18.22
C ALA A 466 -4.84 -24.54 17.25
N ARG A 467 -4.23 -25.63 17.74
CA ARG A 467 -3.88 -26.80 16.91
C ARG A 467 -5.13 -27.41 16.26
N LEU A 468 -6.21 -27.58 17.01
CA LEU A 468 -7.48 -28.08 16.45
C LEU A 468 -8.03 -27.10 15.38
N ALA A 469 -8.01 -25.81 15.67
CA ALA A 469 -8.49 -24.80 14.72
C ALA A 469 -7.67 -24.77 13.42
N LEU A 470 -6.34 -24.84 13.51
CA LEU A 470 -5.45 -24.94 12.35
C LEU A 470 -5.75 -26.21 11.54
N HIS A 471 -5.98 -27.35 12.22
CA HIS A 471 -6.34 -28.60 11.53
C HIS A 471 -7.68 -28.45 10.78
N LEU A 472 -8.69 -27.82 11.37
CA LEU A 472 -9.98 -27.58 10.72
C LEU A 472 -9.85 -26.61 9.55
N LEU A 473 -9.05 -25.56 9.67
CA LEU A 473 -8.78 -24.63 8.56
C LEU A 473 -8.08 -25.33 7.40
N ARG A 474 -7.08 -26.16 7.68
CA ARG A 474 -6.40 -26.97 6.65
C ARG A 474 -7.34 -27.96 5.98
N TRP A 475 -8.23 -28.64 6.76
CA TRP A 475 -9.25 -29.51 6.20
C TRP A 475 -10.19 -28.75 5.25
N LYS A 476 -10.44 -27.46 5.53
CA LYS A 476 -11.21 -26.56 4.66
C LYS A 476 -10.41 -26.07 3.43
N GLY A 477 -9.13 -26.41 3.33
CA GLY A 477 -8.23 -25.98 2.25
C GLY A 477 -7.64 -24.59 2.43
N VAL A 478 -7.64 -24.06 3.66
CA VAL A 478 -6.91 -22.84 4.01
C VAL A 478 -5.47 -23.22 4.29
N LYS A 479 -4.52 -22.57 3.61
CA LYS A 479 -3.08 -22.73 3.87
C LYS A 479 -2.70 -21.99 5.15
N THR A 480 -1.83 -22.61 5.96
CA THR A 480 -1.43 -22.06 7.26
C THR A 480 0.08 -21.98 7.37
N ALA A 481 0.60 -20.80 7.74
CA ALA A 481 2.02 -20.56 7.92
C ALA A 481 2.29 -19.82 9.23
N ALA A 482 3.51 -19.95 9.77
CA ALA A 482 3.92 -19.14 10.92
C ALA A 482 5.25 -18.43 10.65
N LEU A 483 5.32 -17.17 11.11
CA LEU A 483 6.56 -16.43 11.25
C LEU A 483 7.00 -16.54 12.72
N VAL A 484 8.13 -17.19 12.93
CA VAL A 484 8.63 -17.53 14.26
C VAL A 484 9.50 -16.39 14.79
N HIS A 485 9.03 -15.64 15.78
CA HIS A 485 9.83 -14.62 16.47
C HIS A 485 10.73 -15.24 17.54
N ASP A 486 10.17 -16.18 18.30
CA ASP A 486 10.84 -16.83 19.42
C ASP A 486 10.36 -18.28 19.57
N LEU A 487 11.16 -19.10 20.25
CA LEU A 487 10.80 -20.46 20.63
C LEU A 487 10.51 -20.51 22.14
N ASP A 488 9.23 -20.65 22.50
CA ASP A 488 8.74 -20.58 23.88
C ASP A 488 9.36 -21.66 24.78
N SER A 489 9.53 -22.87 24.24
CA SER A 489 10.10 -23.99 24.98
C SER A 489 11.54 -23.75 25.42
N LEU A 490 12.31 -22.96 24.68
CA LEU A 490 13.71 -22.65 24.96
C LEU A 490 13.87 -21.40 25.81
N ARG A 491 12.99 -20.41 25.68
CA ARG A 491 13.02 -19.19 26.49
C ARG A 491 12.51 -19.39 27.92
N ARG A 492 11.79 -20.49 28.18
CA ARG A 492 11.16 -20.82 29.48
C ARG A 492 10.25 -19.72 30.06
N ILE A 493 9.76 -18.84 29.22
CA ILE A 493 8.77 -17.81 29.59
C ILE A 493 7.43 -18.53 29.76
N GLY A 494 6.96 -18.71 31.03
CA GLY A 494 5.73 -19.46 31.33
C GLY A 494 5.94 -20.75 32.14
N GLY A 495 7.14 -21.00 32.60
CA GLY A 495 7.44 -22.11 33.54
C GLY A 495 7.31 -23.50 32.89
N SER A 496 6.77 -24.47 33.67
CA SER A 496 6.61 -25.86 33.18
C SER A 496 5.65 -26.01 32.00
N ALA A 497 4.70 -25.07 31.82
CA ALA A 497 3.71 -25.09 30.75
C ALA A 497 4.33 -24.80 29.37
N ALA A 498 5.48 -24.13 29.30
CA ALA A 498 6.17 -23.84 28.04
C ALA A 498 6.92 -25.05 27.49
N ARG A 499 7.15 -26.10 28.29
CA ARG A 499 7.83 -27.29 27.80
C ARG A 499 6.98 -28.01 26.76
N GLY A 500 7.51 -28.20 25.55
CA GLY A 500 6.83 -28.88 24.46
C GLY A 500 5.80 -28.02 23.69
N SER A 501 5.67 -26.72 24.00
CA SER A 501 4.75 -25.84 23.28
C SER A 501 5.07 -25.74 21.80
N ASP A 502 6.34 -25.60 21.43
CA ASP A 502 6.79 -25.55 20.04
C ASP A 502 6.51 -26.88 19.32
N GLN A 503 6.72 -28.03 20.00
CA GLN A 503 6.40 -29.37 19.48
C GLN A 503 4.90 -29.57 19.28
N LEU A 504 4.06 -28.92 20.09
CA LEU A 504 2.61 -29.06 20.01
C LEU A 504 2.04 -28.31 18.80
N LEU A 505 2.54 -27.11 18.52
CA LEU A 505 1.88 -26.20 17.58
C LEU A 505 2.60 -26.10 16.23
N LEU A 506 3.94 -25.96 16.20
CA LEU A 506 4.69 -25.69 14.98
C LEU A 506 4.59 -26.79 13.92
N PRO A 507 4.54 -28.09 14.25
CA PRO A 507 4.27 -29.13 13.25
C PRO A 507 2.89 -29.08 12.61
N GLY A 508 1.99 -28.26 13.16
CA GLY A 508 0.65 -28.04 12.61
C GLY A 508 0.59 -27.08 11.42
N PHE A 509 1.63 -26.32 11.17
CA PHE A 509 1.69 -25.41 10.02
C PHE A 509 2.21 -26.10 8.75
N GLU A 510 1.85 -25.54 7.60
CA GLU A 510 2.26 -26.04 6.28
C GLU A 510 3.53 -25.35 5.76
N ALA A 511 3.91 -24.22 6.34
CA ALA A 511 5.20 -23.56 6.12
C ALA A 511 5.61 -22.72 7.33
N LEU A 512 6.91 -22.54 7.54
CA LEU A 512 7.43 -21.62 8.58
C LEU A 512 8.40 -20.61 7.97
N ILE A 513 8.43 -19.41 8.55
CA ILE A 513 9.50 -18.42 8.35
C ILE A 513 10.33 -18.43 9.63
N VAL A 514 11.64 -18.70 9.51
CA VAL A 514 12.58 -18.86 10.60
C VAL A 514 13.80 -17.96 10.42
N HIS A 515 14.58 -17.75 11.49
CA HIS A 515 15.69 -16.79 11.47
C HIS A 515 16.99 -17.36 10.93
N SER A 516 17.27 -18.65 11.16
CA SER A 516 18.58 -19.23 10.90
C SER A 516 18.50 -20.70 10.52
N GLN A 517 19.54 -21.17 9.83
CA GLN A 517 19.72 -22.59 9.55
C GLN A 517 19.77 -23.45 10.82
N ARG A 518 20.30 -22.91 11.90
CA ARG A 518 20.37 -23.62 13.19
C ARG A 518 18.99 -23.76 13.82
N MET A 519 18.13 -22.73 13.72
CA MET A 519 16.75 -22.80 14.18
C MET A 519 15.96 -23.82 13.35
N GLU A 520 16.15 -23.82 12.01
CA GLU A 520 15.56 -24.83 11.15
C GLU A 520 15.98 -26.24 11.56
N SER A 521 17.28 -26.48 11.74
CA SER A 521 17.81 -27.78 12.17
C SER A 521 17.21 -28.22 13.51
N TYR A 522 17.09 -27.32 14.48
CA TYR A 522 16.43 -27.60 15.76
C TYR A 522 14.96 -27.97 15.55
N LEU A 523 14.20 -27.21 14.76
CA LEU A 523 12.79 -27.48 14.51
C LEU A 523 12.56 -28.82 13.81
N ARG A 524 13.50 -29.27 12.96
CA ARG A 524 13.49 -30.64 12.41
C ARG A 524 13.57 -31.69 13.52
N THR A 525 14.40 -31.48 14.55
CA THR A 525 14.53 -32.44 15.65
C THR A 525 13.28 -32.53 16.52
N VAL A 526 12.45 -31.49 16.56
CA VAL A 526 11.18 -31.45 17.31
C VAL A 526 9.96 -31.84 16.47
N GLY A 527 10.18 -32.39 15.25
CA GLY A 527 9.12 -32.98 14.43
C GLY A 527 8.47 -32.08 13.39
N VAL A 528 9.06 -30.89 13.09
CA VAL A 528 8.58 -30.03 12.00
C VAL A 528 9.08 -30.59 10.67
N THR A 529 8.15 -30.93 9.78
CA THR A 529 8.45 -31.52 8.46
C THR A 529 8.18 -30.56 7.29
N CYS A 530 7.40 -29.49 7.50
CA CYS A 530 7.03 -28.53 6.47
C CYS A 530 8.22 -27.72 5.93
N PRO A 531 8.10 -27.09 4.75
CA PRO A 531 9.07 -26.13 4.23
C PRO A 531 9.35 -25.00 5.22
N MET A 532 10.63 -24.58 5.30
CA MET A 532 11.06 -23.45 6.13
C MET A 532 11.80 -22.43 5.27
N ILE A 533 11.44 -21.16 5.44
CA ILE A 533 12.01 -20.02 4.74
C ILE A 533 12.87 -19.24 5.72
N GLN A 534 14.13 -19.04 5.40
CA GLN A 534 15.06 -18.30 6.25
C GLN A 534 14.95 -16.79 5.98
N MET A 535 14.74 -15.99 7.03
CA MET A 535 14.66 -14.53 6.98
C MET A 535 15.96 -13.85 7.45
N GLU A 536 16.79 -14.56 8.24
CA GLU A 536 18.12 -14.18 8.76
C GLU A 536 18.15 -12.99 9.72
N ALA A 537 17.56 -11.85 9.36
CA ALA A 537 17.42 -10.68 10.22
C ALA A 537 16.01 -10.10 10.07
N PHE A 538 15.44 -9.63 11.17
CA PHE A 538 14.18 -8.91 11.16
C PHE A 538 14.32 -7.55 10.50
N ASP A 539 13.28 -7.05 9.89
CA ASP A 539 13.23 -5.65 9.49
C ASP A 539 13.05 -4.74 10.71
N CYS A 540 13.42 -3.49 10.55
CA CYS A 540 13.33 -2.45 11.57
C CYS A 540 12.96 -1.14 10.88
N LEU A 541 11.66 -0.93 10.67
CA LEU A 541 11.15 0.26 9.99
C LEU A 541 11.51 1.52 10.78
N SER A 542 12.06 2.52 10.11
CA SER A 542 12.44 3.81 10.69
C SER A 542 12.51 4.85 9.58
N GLU A 543 12.07 6.08 9.85
CA GLU A 543 11.93 7.15 8.85
C GLU A 543 13.12 8.10 8.76
N GLY A 544 13.93 8.22 9.81
CA GLY A 544 15.06 9.19 9.88
C GLY A 544 16.24 8.82 8.99
N GLU A 545 17.19 9.71 8.86
CA GLU A 545 18.44 9.46 8.16
C GLU A 545 19.33 8.46 8.92
N ILE A 546 20.07 7.62 8.18
CA ILE A 546 21.03 6.71 8.78
C ILE A 546 22.30 7.48 9.10
N PRO A 547 22.71 7.60 10.38
CA PRO A 547 23.91 8.34 10.74
C PRO A 547 25.18 7.79 10.09
N VAL A 548 26.10 8.68 9.75
CA VAL A 548 27.46 8.28 9.37
C VAL A 548 28.21 7.90 10.64
N ARG A 549 28.85 6.73 10.63
CA ARG A 549 29.58 6.21 11.80
C ARG A 549 31.08 6.38 11.62
N GLU A 550 31.72 6.78 12.71
CA GLU A 550 33.16 6.94 12.77
C GLU A 550 33.76 5.94 13.74
N LYS A 551 34.98 5.51 13.46
CA LYS A 551 35.73 4.64 14.35
C LYS A 551 36.04 5.37 15.64
N SER A 552 35.66 4.76 16.75
CA SER A 552 35.93 5.32 18.09
C SER A 552 36.03 4.21 19.14
N ARG A 553 36.32 4.58 20.40
CA ARG A 553 36.34 3.66 21.53
C ARG A 553 34.96 3.49 22.17
N MET A 554 33.94 4.17 21.68
CA MET A 554 32.57 4.06 22.14
C MET A 554 31.88 2.82 21.54
N VAL A 555 31.24 2.05 22.37
CA VAL A 555 30.56 0.80 21.99
C VAL A 555 29.16 0.77 22.60
N ALA A 556 28.15 0.48 21.79
CA ALA A 556 26.75 0.50 22.17
C ALA A 556 26.26 -0.89 22.62
N ILE A 557 25.46 -0.92 23.68
CA ILE A 557 24.72 -2.08 24.14
C ILE A 557 23.24 -1.66 24.33
N ALA A 558 22.35 -2.29 23.60
CA ALA A 558 20.91 -1.95 23.63
C ALA A 558 20.04 -3.16 23.95
N GLY A 559 18.92 -2.93 24.68
CA GLY A 559 17.88 -3.91 24.96
C GLY A 559 17.60 -4.12 26.46
N ASN A 560 17.23 -5.33 26.82
CA ASN A 560 17.02 -5.68 28.24
C ASN A 560 18.38 -5.95 28.90
N LEU A 561 18.77 -5.09 29.84
CA LEU A 561 20.06 -5.11 30.55
C LEU A 561 19.99 -5.88 31.88
N ALA A 562 18.91 -6.62 32.14
CA ALA A 562 18.75 -7.42 33.34
C ALA A 562 19.84 -8.48 33.47
N ALA A 563 20.28 -8.73 34.73
CA ALA A 563 21.38 -9.61 35.03
C ALA A 563 21.18 -11.08 34.56
N ASP A 564 19.96 -11.55 34.47
CA ASP A 564 19.63 -12.89 33.98
C ASP A 564 19.82 -13.02 32.45
N LYS A 565 19.67 -11.92 31.69
CA LYS A 565 19.85 -11.89 30.26
C LYS A 565 21.21 -11.39 29.83
N SER A 566 21.69 -10.34 30.46
CA SER A 566 22.92 -9.62 30.10
C SER A 566 23.93 -9.69 31.28
N GLY A 567 24.07 -10.86 31.89
CA GLY A 567 24.93 -11.09 33.08
C GLY A 567 26.39 -10.77 32.86
N TYR A 568 26.88 -10.79 31.60
CA TYR A 568 28.23 -10.36 31.25
C TYR A 568 28.48 -8.87 31.57
N LEU A 569 27.43 -8.06 31.72
CA LEU A 569 27.56 -6.62 32.03
C LEU A 569 28.21 -6.36 33.39
N LYS A 570 28.13 -7.31 34.36
CA LYS A 570 28.83 -7.21 35.64
C LYS A 570 30.35 -7.09 35.49
N ASP A 571 30.88 -7.67 34.41
CA ASP A 571 32.31 -7.70 34.13
C ASP A 571 32.73 -6.74 32.98
N ILE A 572 31.79 -6.01 32.38
CA ILE A 572 32.03 -5.19 31.21
C ILE A 572 33.06 -4.09 31.44
N GLY A 573 33.15 -3.54 32.64
CA GLY A 573 34.14 -2.57 33.06
C GLY A 573 35.60 -3.08 33.04
N LYS A 574 35.80 -4.41 32.96
CA LYS A 574 37.16 -5.02 32.77
C LYS A 574 37.69 -4.83 31.33
N VAL A 575 36.82 -4.49 30.40
CA VAL A 575 37.20 -4.14 29.04
C VAL A 575 37.26 -2.61 28.95
N PRO A 576 38.45 -1.98 28.77
CA PRO A 576 38.65 -0.54 28.94
C PRO A 576 38.20 0.25 27.68
N LEU A 577 36.92 0.20 27.36
CA LEU A 577 36.22 0.94 26.31
C LEU A 577 35.19 1.89 26.94
N GLU A 578 34.55 2.73 26.14
CA GLU A 578 33.48 3.63 26.52
C GLU A 578 32.15 2.98 26.15
N TRP A 579 31.36 2.60 27.15
CA TRP A 579 30.16 1.83 26.98
C TRP A 579 28.91 2.72 27.04
N GLN A 580 28.11 2.68 25.99
CA GLN A 580 26.85 3.39 25.84
C GLN A 580 25.70 2.40 26.02
N LEU A 581 25.00 2.47 27.14
CA LEU A 581 23.94 1.51 27.51
C LEU A 581 22.57 2.12 27.26
N TYR A 582 21.72 1.42 26.50
CA TYR A 582 20.36 1.81 26.17
C TYR A 582 19.39 0.69 26.52
N GLY A 583 18.36 0.97 27.33
CA GLY A 583 17.32 -0.02 27.61
C GLY A 583 16.85 -0.08 29.06
N THR A 584 16.15 -1.16 29.37
CA THR A 584 15.51 -1.38 30.66
C THR A 584 16.34 -2.26 31.58
N ASN A 585 16.00 -2.23 32.88
CA ASN A 585 16.50 -3.15 33.93
C ASN A 585 18.02 -3.08 34.21
N TRP A 586 18.66 -1.95 33.90
CA TRP A 586 20.04 -1.73 34.34
C TRP A 586 20.09 -1.51 35.86
N THR A 587 20.87 -2.33 36.56
CA THR A 587 21.04 -2.27 38.02
C THR A 587 22.48 -1.98 38.48
N GLY A 588 23.40 -1.80 37.49
CA GLY A 588 24.79 -1.51 37.76
C GLY A 588 25.00 -0.05 38.16
N SER A 589 26.12 0.23 38.87
CA SER A 589 26.58 1.60 39.12
C SER A 589 27.30 2.14 37.90
N GLY A 590 27.00 3.38 37.51
CA GLY A 590 27.77 4.11 36.49
C GLY A 590 29.25 4.22 36.89
N SER A 591 30.09 4.23 35.87
CA SER A 591 31.54 4.52 36.03
C SER A 591 31.90 5.58 34.97
N THR A 592 33.11 6.14 35.07
CA THR A 592 33.61 7.11 34.11
C THR A 592 33.67 6.56 32.65
N ARG A 593 33.43 5.23 32.49
CA ARG A 593 33.45 4.55 31.17
C ARG A 593 32.12 3.93 30.78
N ILE A 594 31.12 4.01 31.65
CA ILE A 594 29.78 3.44 31.40
C ILE A 594 28.76 4.57 31.51
N GLU A 595 28.15 4.91 30.41
CA GLU A 595 27.06 5.89 30.34
C GLU A 595 25.74 5.17 30.07
N TYR A 596 24.76 5.40 30.94
CA TYR A 596 23.43 4.81 30.83
C TYR A 596 22.41 5.86 30.39
N HIS A 597 21.78 5.64 29.24
CA HIS A 597 20.84 6.56 28.61
C HIS A 597 19.37 6.23 28.90
N GLY A 598 19.10 5.20 29.69
CA GLY A 598 17.73 4.79 29.98
C GLY A 598 17.04 4.07 28.82
N GLU A 599 15.72 4.01 28.93
CA GLU A 599 14.86 3.42 27.89
C GLU A 599 14.56 4.46 26.80
N ILE A 600 14.83 4.09 25.55
CA ILE A 600 14.49 4.88 24.39
C ILE A 600 13.42 4.12 23.59
N ALA A 601 12.45 4.85 23.07
CA ALA A 601 11.40 4.27 22.22
C ALA A 601 12.02 3.50 21.05
N PRO A 602 11.61 2.26 20.79
CA PRO A 602 12.24 1.40 19.78
C PRO A 602 12.30 2.01 18.38
N GLU A 603 11.34 2.87 18.04
CA GLU A 603 11.27 3.58 16.76
C GLU A 603 12.39 4.61 16.60
N LYS A 604 12.81 5.24 17.70
CA LYS A 604 13.86 6.28 17.72
C LYS A 604 15.25 5.71 18.02
N LEU A 605 15.33 4.49 18.51
CA LEU A 605 16.59 3.89 18.94
C LEU A 605 17.64 3.80 17.83
N PRO A 606 17.31 3.41 16.57
CA PRO A 606 18.28 3.37 15.47
C PRO A 606 18.97 4.72 15.19
N GLU A 607 18.26 5.82 15.39
CA GLU A 607 18.74 7.18 15.14
C GLU A 607 19.52 7.75 16.32
N THR A 608 19.14 7.33 17.55
CA THR A 608 19.70 7.90 18.80
C THR A 608 20.96 7.17 19.24
N ILE A 609 21.08 5.88 18.91
CA ILE A 609 22.19 5.06 19.39
C ILE A 609 23.54 5.57 18.90
N SER A 610 24.50 5.76 19.81
CA SER A 610 25.84 6.25 19.49
C SER A 610 26.90 5.18 19.74
N GLY A 611 28.01 5.26 19.00
CA GLY A 611 29.15 4.35 19.11
C GLY A 611 29.70 3.91 17.76
N ALA A 612 30.84 3.24 17.79
CA ALA A 612 31.48 2.63 16.62
C ALA A 612 30.92 1.23 16.32
N PHE A 613 30.55 0.47 17.34
CA PHE A 613 29.99 -0.87 17.22
C PHE A 613 28.79 -1.08 18.14
N GLY A 614 27.85 -1.92 17.72
CA GLY A 614 26.76 -2.44 18.54
C GLY A 614 27.00 -3.89 18.95
N ILE A 615 26.80 -4.21 20.24
CA ILE A 615 27.07 -5.54 20.80
C ILE A 615 25.82 -6.44 20.70
N VAL A 616 25.94 -7.49 19.92
CA VAL A 616 24.94 -8.57 19.83
C VAL A 616 25.44 -9.76 20.65
N TRP A 617 25.20 -9.71 21.96
CA TRP A 617 25.65 -10.67 22.92
C TRP A 617 24.62 -10.88 24.02
N ASP A 618 24.41 -12.12 24.43
CA ASP A 618 23.52 -12.49 25.52
C ASP A 618 24.21 -13.56 26.42
N GLY A 619 23.84 -13.62 27.67
CA GLY A 619 24.38 -14.60 28.63
C GLY A 619 25.25 -14.00 29.74
N ASP A 620 25.99 -14.87 30.41
CA ASP A 620 26.58 -14.56 31.74
C ASP A 620 28.08 -14.21 31.68
N SER A 621 28.71 -14.35 30.50
CA SER A 621 30.17 -14.29 30.37
C SER A 621 30.61 -13.38 29.20
N LEU A 622 31.77 -12.72 29.40
CA LEU A 622 32.50 -12.05 28.30
C LEU A 622 33.15 -13.05 27.33
N ASP A 623 33.37 -14.28 27.78
CA ASP A 623 34.13 -15.32 27.07
C ASP A 623 33.22 -16.32 26.34
N GLY A 624 32.19 -15.82 25.67
CA GLY A 624 31.25 -16.59 24.84
C GLY A 624 29.82 -16.58 25.39
N LEU A 625 28.93 -17.23 24.62
CA LEU A 625 27.52 -17.32 24.93
C LEU A 625 27.25 -18.43 25.96
N THR A 626 26.97 -18.06 27.19
CA THR A 626 26.73 -18.96 28.30
C THR A 626 25.38 -18.68 28.97
N GLY A 627 24.92 -19.60 29.84
CA GLY A 627 23.61 -19.49 30.49
C GLY A 627 22.44 -19.73 29.50
N LEU A 628 21.23 -19.53 30.00
CA LEU A 628 19.99 -19.80 29.24
C LEU A 628 19.87 -18.95 27.98
N TYR A 629 20.06 -17.64 28.11
CA TYR A 629 19.94 -16.71 26.98
C TYR A 629 21.12 -16.83 26.02
N GLY A 630 22.33 -17.15 26.50
CA GLY A 630 23.46 -17.45 25.65
C GLY A 630 23.22 -18.71 24.80
N ALA A 631 22.70 -19.79 25.40
CA ALA A 631 22.31 -20.99 24.69
C ALA A 631 21.21 -20.71 23.65
N TYR A 632 20.27 -19.81 23.95
CA TYR A 632 19.22 -19.41 22.98
C TYR A 632 19.78 -18.60 21.81
N ALA A 633 20.76 -17.74 22.04
CA ALA A 633 21.44 -16.96 20.99
C ALA A 633 22.21 -17.83 19.98
N LEU A 634 22.44 -19.12 20.28
CA LEU A 634 22.96 -20.09 19.30
C LEU A 634 21.97 -20.40 18.17
N LEU A 635 20.66 -20.18 18.39
CA LEU A 635 19.58 -20.53 17.47
C LEU A 635 18.86 -19.30 16.92
N ASN A 636 18.74 -18.23 17.74
CA ASN A 636 17.95 -17.04 17.45
C ASN A 636 18.80 -15.90 16.91
N SER A 637 18.27 -15.16 15.92
CA SER A 637 18.80 -13.88 15.50
C SER A 637 18.04 -12.76 16.23
N PRO A 638 18.68 -12.05 17.19
CA PRO A 638 17.98 -11.12 18.06
C PRO A 638 17.67 -9.80 17.35
N HIS A 639 16.55 -9.15 17.70
CA HIS A 639 16.13 -7.86 17.15
C HIS A 639 17.17 -6.74 17.32
N LYS A 640 18.04 -6.80 18.34
CA LYS A 640 19.12 -5.83 18.52
C LYS A 640 20.09 -5.76 17.32
N LEU A 641 20.29 -6.89 16.62
CA LEU A 641 21.06 -6.93 15.38
C LEU A 641 20.47 -5.96 14.36
N SER A 642 19.17 -6.10 14.11
CA SER A 642 18.43 -5.25 13.14
C SER A 642 18.40 -3.78 13.55
N THR A 643 18.25 -3.50 14.84
CA THR A 643 18.26 -2.14 15.40
C THR A 643 19.60 -1.43 15.15
N TYR A 644 20.73 -2.13 15.42
CA TYR A 644 22.04 -1.55 15.16
C TYR A 644 22.30 -1.29 13.68
N LEU A 645 21.99 -2.28 12.84
CA LEU A 645 22.16 -2.16 11.38
C LEU A 645 21.27 -1.07 10.80
N ALA A 646 20.01 -0.97 11.25
CA ALA A 646 19.09 0.11 10.87
C ALA A 646 19.64 1.50 11.27
N GLY A 647 20.42 1.58 12.35
CA GLY A 647 21.19 2.77 12.76
C GLY A 647 22.54 2.94 12.05
N GLY A 648 22.84 2.11 11.05
CA GLY A 648 24.12 2.13 10.32
C GLY A 648 25.33 1.74 11.18
N LEU A 649 25.09 1.04 12.30
CA LEU A 649 26.12 0.69 13.27
C LEU A 649 26.65 -0.72 12.98
N PRO A 650 27.94 -0.91 12.67
CA PRO A 650 28.55 -2.23 12.59
C PRO A 650 28.38 -3.02 13.87
N VAL A 651 28.32 -4.34 13.78
CA VAL A 651 28.01 -5.18 14.95
C VAL A 651 29.15 -6.08 15.36
N ILE A 652 29.21 -6.39 16.67
CA ILE A 652 30.05 -7.43 17.24
C ILE A 652 29.16 -8.59 17.66
N VAL A 653 29.46 -9.79 17.19
CA VAL A 653 28.72 -11.01 17.51
C VAL A 653 29.65 -12.12 17.97
N ALA A 654 29.14 -13.04 18.81
CA ALA A 654 29.89 -14.22 19.20
C ALA A 654 30.01 -15.19 18.01
N LYS A 655 31.15 -15.87 17.88
CA LYS A 655 31.47 -16.80 16.79
C LYS A 655 30.44 -17.94 16.64
N ASN A 656 29.89 -18.37 17.73
CA ASN A 656 28.88 -19.44 17.76
C ASN A 656 27.45 -18.95 17.75
N ALA A 657 27.18 -17.64 17.67
CA ALA A 657 25.82 -17.09 17.55
C ALA A 657 25.18 -17.45 16.22
N ALA A 658 23.86 -17.58 16.20
CA ALA A 658 23.09 -17.81 14.97
C ALA A 658 23.29 -16.71 13.91
N ALA A 659 23.51 -15.47 14.36
CA ALA A 659 23.76 -14.31 13.49
C ALA A 659 25.18 -14.23 12.92
N ALA A 660 26.14 -15.07 13.38
CA ALA A 660 27.54 -14.97 12.99
C ALA A 660 27.76 -15.13 11.48
N ASP A 661 27.10 -16.12 10.88
CA ASP A 661 27.25 -16.42 9.43
C ASP A 661 26.70 -15.26 8.58
N PHE A 662 25.55 -14.64 8.98
CA PHE A 662 25.00 -13.46 8.34
C PHE A 662 25.95 -12.27 8.43
N VAL A 663 26.48 -11.98 9.63
CA VAL A 663 27.39 -10.84 9.89
C VAL A 663 28.69 -10.99 9.06
N ALA A 664 29.26 -12.19 9.01
CA ALA A 664 30.47 -12.48 8.23
C ALA A 664 30.22 -12.37 6.71
N ARG A 665 29.11 -12.94 6.22
CA ARG A 665 28.78 -12.91 4.79
C ARG A 665 28.48 -11.49 4.29
N GLU A 666 27.67 -10.73 5.02
CA GLU A 666 27.32 -9.36 4.65
C GLU A 666 28.43 -8.34 4.97
N GLN A 667 29.48 -8.77 5.70
CA GLN A 667 30.56 -7.91 6.17
C GLN A 667 30.05 -6.66 6.91
N VAL A 668 29.08 -6.84 7.80
CA VAL A 668 28.44 -5.76 8.57
C VAL A 668 29.00 -5.64 9.99
N GLY A 669 30.11 -6.29 10.27
CA GLY A 669 30.73 -6.28 11.59
C GLY A 669 31.75 -7.40 11.77
N VAL A 670 32.08 -7.70 13.03
CA VAL A 670 33.14 -8.64 13.40
C VAL A 670 32.60 -9.77 14.29
N VAL A 671 33.13 -10.94 14.11
CA VAL A 671 32.82 -12.15 14.84
C VAL A 671 33.96 -12.46 15.83
N LEU A 672 33.66 -12.54 17.14
CA LEU A 672 34.65 -12.72 18.21
C LEU A 672 34.38 -13.99 19.04
N ASN A 673 35.43 -14.56 19.65
CA ASN A 673 35.28 -15.61 20.64
C ASN A 673 34.99 -15.01 22.03
N SER A 674 35.57 -13.84 22.35
CA SER A 674 35.44 -13.16 23.62
C SER A 674 35.34 -11.65 23.44
N LEU A 675 34.49 -10.97 24.23
CA LEU A 675 34.44 -9.50 24.28
C LEU A 675 35.74 -8.89 24.84
N ARG A 676 36.62 -9.66 25.46
CA ARG A 676 37.95 -9.21 25.91
C ARG A 676 38.86 -8.85 24.73
N GLU A 677 38.63 -9.46 23.58
CA GLU A 677 39.38 -9.19 22.35
C GLU A 677 39.03 -7.81 21.75
N LEU A 678 37.92 -7.22 22.14
CA LEU A 678 37.32 -6.06 21.49
C LEU A 678 38.23 -4.80 21.57
N GLN A 679 38.90 -4.56 22.70
CA GLN A 679 39.80 -3.44 22.87
C GLN A 679 40.94 -3.50 21.88
N GLU A 680 41.57 -4.67 21.76
CA GLU A 680 42.70 -4.85 20.85
C GLU A 680 42.25 -4.78 19.39
N LEU A 681 41.10 -5.37 19.09
CA LEU A 681 40.47 -5.29 17.76
C LEU A 681 40.26 -3.83 17.34
N ILE A 682 39.61 -3.01 18.18
CA ILE A 682 39.36 -1.59 17.84
C ILE A 682 40.67 -0.82 17.68
N ARG A 683 41.68 -1.11 18.51
CA ARG A 683 43.00 -0.45 18.47
C ARG A 683 43.75 -0.78 17.18
N THR A 684 43.71 -2.02 16.71
CA THR A 684 44.53 -2.53 15.60
C THR A 684 43.83 -2.50 14.26
N MET A 685 42.49 -2.44 14.24
CA MET A 685 41.71 -2.41 13.00
C MET A 685 42.07 -1.21 12.14
N PRO A 686 42.46 -1.39 10.86
CA PRO A 686 42.67 -0.28 9.93
C PRO A 686 41.39 0.54 9.76
N GLU A 687 41.50 1.85 9.52
CA GLU A 687 40.37 2.76 9.28
C GLU A 687 39.53 2.28 8.08
N GLU A 688 40.19 1.82 7.02
CA GLU A 688 39.55 1.33 5.79
C GLU A 688 38.65 0.12 6.08
N ASP A 689 39.09 -0.79 6.95
CA ASP A 689 38.30 -1.95 7.34
C ASP A 689 37.06 -1.55 8.12
N TYR A 690 37.20 -0.60 9.05
CA TYR A 690 36.08 -0.06 9.79
C TYR A 690 35.06 0.63 8.85
N GLN A 691 35.54 1.48 7.94
CA GLN A 691 34.66 2.17 6.97
C GLN A 691 33.94 1.19 6.05
N ARG A 692 34.56 0.09 5.66
CA ARG A 692 33.92 -0.98 4.91
C ARG A 692 32.75 -1.60 5.70
N TYR A 693 32.97 -1.93 6.98
CA TYR A 693 31.91 -2.45 7.85
C TYR A 693 30.78 -1.43 8.03
N ALA A 694 31.09 -0.16 8.24
CA ALA A 694 30.12 0.91 8.41
C ALA A 694 29.30 1.15 7.13
N ALA A 695 29.94 1.15 5.96
CA ALA A 695 29.26 1.28 4.67
C ALA A 695 28.30 0.10 4.41
N ASN A 696 28.74 -1.13 4.70
CA ASN A 696 27.90 -2.32 4.57
C ASN A 696 26.74 -2.32 5.58
N ALA A 697 26.97 -1.91 6.83
CA ALA A 697 25.93 -1.77 7.84
C ALA A 697 24.86 -0.75 7.40
N ARG A 698 25.25 0.38 6.79
CA ARG A 698 24.32 1.35 6.21
C ARG A 698 23.54 0.77 5.04
N ARG A 699 24.18 0.04 4.12
CA ARG A 699 23.53 -0.62 2.97
C ARG A 699 22.49 -1.63 3.44
N VAL A 700 22.86 -2.53 4.35
CA VAL A 700 21.94 -3.53 4.91
C VAL A 700 20.87 -2.85 5.75
N GLY A 701 21.24 -1.85 6.55
CA GLY A 701 20.31 -1.06 7.36
C GLY A 701 19.21 -0.39 6.51
N ALA A 702 19.57 0.15 5.35
CA ALA A 702 18.59 0.72 4.41
C ALA A 702 17.57 -0.34 3.93
N GLN A 703 18.02 -1.58 3.65
CA GLN A 703 17.14 -2.67 3.28
C GLN A 703 16.19 -3.07 4.43
N LEU A 704 16.73 -3.13 5.67
CA LEU A 704 15.92 -3.44 6.87
C LEU A 704 14.87 -2.36 7.15
N ARG A 705 15.21 -1.09 6.96
CA ARG A 705 14.27 0.04 7.09
C ARG A 705 13.16 0.01 6.03
N ALA A 706 13.45 -0.49 4.84
CA ALA A 706 12.48 -0.64 3.76
C ALA A 706 11.61 -1.91 3.87
N GLY A 707 11.84 -2.78 4.84
CA GLY A 707 11.07 -4.02 5.04
C GLY A 707 11.39 -5.13 4.04
N GLU A 708 12.56 -5.08 3.38
CA GLU A 708 12.87 -5.97 2.25
C GLU A 708 13.06 -7.43 2.64
N ASN A 709 13.49 -7.73 3.87
CA ASN A 709 13.65 -9.10 4.33
C ASN A 709 12.30 -9.79 4.52
N THR A 710 11.37 -9.12 5.18
CA THR A 710 10.00 -9.63 5.36
C THR A 710 9.30 -9.74 4.01
N LYS A 711 9.38 -8.73 3.15
CA LYS A 711 8.81 -8.77 1.79
C LYS A 711 9.33 -9.96 1.00
N ARG A 712 10.64 -10.22 1.05
CA ARG A 712 11.28 -11.36 0.38
C ARG A 712 10.81 -12.71 0.98
N ALA A 713 10.73 -12.82 2.31
CA ALA A 713 10.26 -14.02 2.98
C ALA A 713 8.79 -14.32 2.65
N LEU A 714 7.92 -13.30 2.64
CA LEU A 714 6.52 -13.44 2.27
C LEU A 714 6.32 -13.82 0.80
N ARG A 715 7.13 -13.26 -0.13
CA ARG A 715 7.11 -13.69 -1.55
C ARG A 715 7.48 -15.16 -1.68
N LYS A 716 8.55 -15.62 -1.01
CA LYS A 716 8.94 -17.05 -0.99
C LYS A 716 7.86 -17.94 -0.36
N LEU A 717 7.16 -17.45 0.69
CA LEU A 717 6.05 -18.18 1.29
C LEU A 717 4.90 -18.40 0.29
N GLU A 718 4.66 -17.43 -0.58
CA GLU A 718 3.65 -17.52 -1.62
C GLU A 718 4.02 -18.50 -2.75
N GLU A 719 5.29 -18.85 -2.88
CA GLU A 719 5.83 -19.81 -3.85
C GLU A 719 5.86 -21.26 -3.32
N VAL A 720 5.69 -21.46 -2.01
CA VAL A 720 5.65 -22.80 -1.41
C VAL A 720 4.38 -23.54 -1.83
N GLU A 721 4.54 -24.73 -2.39
CA GLU A 721 3.45 -25.64 -2.85
C GLU A 721 2.62 -26.22 -1.70
#